data_da7d51de9ae315ebeb7c6f6e4ab28a88
#
_entry.id   da7d51de9ae315ebeb7c6f6e4ab28a88
#
_cell.length_a   1.000
_cell.length_b   1.000
_cell.length_c   1.000
_cell.angle_alpha   90.00
_cell.angle_beta   90.00
_cell.angle_gamma   90.00
#
_symmetry.space_group_name_H-M   'P 1'
#
loop_
_entity.id
_entity.type
_entity.pdbx_description
1 polymer ?
#
loop_
_entity_poly.entity_id
_entity_poly.type
_entity_poly.pdbx_seq_one_letter_code
_entity_poly.pdbx_strand_id
1 'polypeptide(L)'
;MSEEVYYRGVKVNSDNTIDKLKEQATDKEANLFFSLCDNGNDFIEVEKFKEIIFNSGLQQIDDRLESLFTMLHAQKENISFDDFLKIIRTSPLLVQKALRGELSIPDFQDFSENMDKIYEKVKSNTSGELASYIPPLKEVDPEQFGIAIVTTDGQVYQRGDSNVDFSIQSMVKPFNYCIAIENLGLEKVANHVSAEPSGRQFDDLTLMTRNMGGSSLKPNDRVPFNPMVNAGAIMTAGLINPEDSPTNRLQFIREEFGRLIGWFKTKEASYYRGSKIEKKSKIEMPRFNKDIARQENFTGYNNIATGFLLMATGNLPHSGTEIEEDKHKDSEYEFDFHVEPGVTNALKLYFSLCSLEMTAKDIAMAAATLANSGVCPVTQDRVLSQRTVRSCLPVMQMAGMYNGSGEFFQDIGLPAKSGVGGGIFLVVPQLMGICIFSPRLDLVGNSIRGLEVAKEITEKYLVHLFDGTMTDTKRIDPRLPVARWRANNCAEAIWAASNGSIRTLERLVSSQRNLEVGDYDRRTPLHLASAEGHIDVVNFLLNQGVKPIPDRWGGYPISDAKNNDHEEIVNIFKKLDIDYTEPLHFVEDRDGVIDEFAVYENESLVIELLFAAAENDVSGIRQLVAQGVPVHAGDYDSRTALHLAAAEGSLDAVKYLVSHGHPLYVRDRWGATPLDEAKREKRDSVNVFLTEIMK
;
A
#
# COMPACT_ATOMS: atom_id res chain seq x y z
N MET A 1 -0.46 -23.62 45.72
CA MET A 1 0.21 -22.92 44.61
C MET A 1 -0.54 -23.41 43.37
N SER A 2 -1.30 -22.54 42.70
CA SER A 2 -1.89 -22.86 41.42
C SER A 2 -0.75 -22.98 40.41
N GLU A 3 -0.57 -24.14 39.80
CA GLU A 3 0.34 -24.30 38.69
C GLU A 3 -0.08 -23.31 37.60
N GLU A 4 0.83 -22.43 37.21
CA GLU A 4 0.62 -21.54 36.08
C GLU A 4 0.63 -22.40 34.82
N VAL A 5 -0.50 -22.43 34.12
CA VAL A 5 -0.63 -23.22 32.89
C VAL A 5 -0.44 -22.32 31.69
N TYR A 6 0.46 -22.71 30.79
CA TYR A 6 0.72 -22.00 29.53
C TYR A 6 0.22 -22.86 28.37
N TYR A 7 -0.52 -22.24 27.44
CA TYR A 7 -0.88 -22.84 26.18
C TYR A 7 -0.05 -22.19 25.07
N ARG A 8 0.89 -22.94 24.46
CA ARG A 8 1.82 -22.47 23.42
C ARG A 8 2.54 -21.16 23.79
N GLY A 9 3.01 -21.04 25.03
CA GLY A 9 3.73 -19.86 25.53
C GLY A 9 2.82 -18.74 26.04
N VAL A 10 1.50 -18.86 25.94
CA VAL A 10 0.55 -17.88 26.47
C VAL A 10 -0.02 -18.36 27.81
N LYS A 11 0.04 -17.51 28.85
CA LYS A 11 -0.51 -17.82 30.18
C LYS A 11 -2.03 -17.97 30.10
N VAL A 12 -2.57 -19.10 30.62
CA VAL A 12 -4.00 -19.40 30.63
C VAL A 12 -4.47 -19.60 32.05
N ASN A 13 -5.52 -18.92 32.45
CA ASN A 13 -5.96 -18.85 33.85
C ASN A 13 -6.75 -20.07 34.38
N SER A 14 -7.03 -21.08 33.54
CA SER A 14 -7.67 -22.32 34.03
C SER A 14 -7.53 -23.52 33.08
N ASP A 15 -7.38 -24.73 33.64
CA ASP A 15 -7.35 -26.01 32.91
C ASP A 15 -8.60 -26.23 32.04
N ASN A 16 -9.77 -25.77 32.49
CA ASN A 16 -11.03 -25.89 31.73
C ASN A 16 -11.03 -25.12 30.41
N THR A 17 -10.24 -24.05 30.29
CA THR A 17 -10.16 -23.24 29.06
C THR A 17 -9.39 -23.97 28.00
N ILE A 18 -8.28 -24.66 28.37
CA ILE A 18 -7.44 -25.41 27.43
C ILE A 18 -8.19 -26.59 26.79
N ASP A 19 -8.98 -27.33 27.59
CA ASP A 19 -9.74 -28.46 27.08
C ASP A 19 -10.85 -28.03 26.15
N LYS A 20 -11.55 -26.93 26.42
CA LYS A 20 -12.52 -26.30 25.52
C LYS A 20 -11.87 -25.81 24.22
N LEU A 21 -10.66 -25.24 24.29
CA LEU A 21 -9.90 -24.77 23.14
C LEU A 21 -9.57 -25.90 22.16
N LYS A 22 -9.18 -27.07 22.71
CA LYS A 22 -8.83 -28.25 21.90
C LYS A 22 -10.04 -28.87 21.21
N GLU A 23 -11.23 -28.77 21.79
CA GLU A 23 -12.46 -29.37 21.26
C GLU A 23 -13.22 -28.46 20.29
N GLN A 24 -13.11 -27.13 20.39
CA GLN A 24 -13.98 -26.17 19.70
C GLN A 24 -13.31 -25.29 18.67
N ALA A 25 -11.99 -25.11 18.72
CA ALA A 25 -11.26 -24.20 17.85
C ALA A 25 -10.06 -24.85 17.16
N THR A 26 -9.71 -24.31 15.99
CA THR A 26 -8.42 -24.63 15.35
C THR A 26 -7.28 -23.97 16.13
N ASP A 27 -6.09 -24.55 16.06
CA ASP A 27 -4.87 -23.96 16.64
C ASP A 27 -4.67 -22.49 16.25
N LYS A 28 -4.99 -22.14 15.00
CA LYS A 28 -4.87 -20.76 14.48
C LYS A 28 -5.86 -19.80 15.13
N GLU A 29 -7.10 -20.23 15.38
CA GLU A 29 -8.10 -19.41 16.05
C GLU A 29 -7.73 -19.17 17.52
N ALA A 30 -7.21 -20.21 18.20
CA ALA A 30 -6.76 -20.11 19.58
C ALA A 30 -5.54 -19.17 19.69
N ASN A 31 -4.53 -19.35 18.87
CA ASN A 31 -3.34 -18.48 18.86
C ASN A 31 -3.74 -17.02 18.60
N LEU A 32 -4.64 -16.78 17.63
CA LEU A 32 -5.14 -15.43 17.35
C LEU A 32 -5.83 -14.81 18.56
N PHE A 33 -6.72 -15.55 19.23
CA PHE A 33 -7.39 -15.04 20.45
C PHE A 33 -6.39 -14.64 21.52
N PHE A 34 -5.48 -15.55 21.88
CA PHE A 34 -4.50 -15.27 22.93
C PHE A 34 -3.53 -14.15 22.58
N SER A 35 -3.18 -13.99 21.29
CA SER A 35 -2.35 -12.86 20.86
C SER A 35 -3.02 -11.49 21.05
N LEU A 36 -4.34 -11.47 21.17
CA LEU A 36 -5.15 -10.26 21.37
C LEU A 36 -5.46 -9.98 22.85
N CYS A 37 -5.28 -10.97 23.75
CA CYS A 37 -5.50 -10.81 25.19
C CYS A 37 -4.37 -9.99 25.83
N ASP A 38 -4.70 -9.18 26.84
CA ASP A 38 -3.72 -8.41 27.60
C ASP A 38 -3.47 -9.02 28.97
N ASN A 39 -2.24 -8.87 29.46
CA ASN A 39 -1.86 -9.15 30.85
C ASN A 39 -2.28 -10.55 31.37
N GLY A 40 -2.31 -11.55 30.48
CA GLY A 40 -2.72 -12.91 30.83
C GLY A 40 -4.22 -13.05 31.12
N ASN A 41 -5.05 -12.12 30.66
CA ASN A 41 -6.49 -12.23 30.71
C ASN A 41 -6.98 -13.32 29.74
N ASP A 42 -8.15 -13.87 30.01
CA ASP A 42 -8.85 -14.83 29.16
C ASP A 42 -9.98 -14.17 28.33
N PHE A 43 -9.88 -12.86 28.13
CA PHE A 43 -10.81 -12.04 27.34
C PHE A 43 -10.06 -10.94 26.57
N ILE A 44 -10.72 -10.41 25.53
CA ILE A 44 -10.24 -9.24 24.76
C ILE A 44 -11.15 -8.06 25.10
N GLU A 45 -10.59 -6.89 25.38
CA GLU A 45 -11.37 -5.67 25.55
C GLU A 45 -11.95 -5.21 24.19
N VAL A 46 -13.24 -4.85 24.19
CA VAL A 46 -13.95 -4.42 22.96
C VAL A 46 -13.29 -3.22 22.30
N GLU A 47 -12.85 -2.24 23.09
CA GLU A 47 -12.20 -1.04 22.54
C GLU A 47 -10.84 -1.36 21.93
N LYS A 48 -10.06 -2.23 22.53
CA LYS A 48 -8.80 -2.72 21.97
C LYS A 48 -9.02 -3.47 20.65
N PHE A 49 -10.05 -4.32 20.60
CA PHE A 49 -10.39 -5.01 19.35
C PHE A 49 -10.71 -4.02 18.23
N LYS A 50 -11.50 -2.97 18.52
CA LYS A 50 -11.81 -1.90 17.56
C LYS A 50 -10.56 -1.13 17.14
N GLU A 51 -9.69 -0.78 18.09
CA GLU A 51 -8.45 -0.08 17.85
C GLU A 51 -7.56 -0.85 16.87
N ILE A 52 -7.41 -2.16 17.04
CA ILE A 52 -6.65 -3.01 16.11
C ILE A 52 -7.22 -2.94 14.68
N ILE A 53 -8.55 -3.01 14.55
CA ILE A 53 -9.21 -2.89 13.25
C ILE A 53 -8.98 -1.51 12.62
N PHE A 54 -9.06 -0.43 13.39
CA PHE A 54 -8.84 0.93 12.87
C PHE A 54 -7.37 1.19 12.55
N ASN A 55 -6.44 0.74 13.39
CA ASN A 55 -5.00 0.87 13.15
C ASN A 55 -4.55 0.08 11.92
N SER A 56 -5.29 -0.95 11.52
CA SER A 56 -5.07 -1.63 10.25
C SER A 56 -5.50 -0.83 9.02
N GLY A 57 -6.02 0.40 9.17
CA GLY A 57 -6.44 1.31 8.09
C GLY A 57 -7.87 1.12 7.60
N LEU A 58 -8.63 0.19 8.19
CA LEU A 58 -10.03 -0.02 7.84
C LEU A 58 -10.91 1.05 8.50
N GLN A 59 -11.91 1.57 7.78
CA GLN A 59 -12.77 2.64 8.25
C GLN A 59 -14.10 2.12 8.79
N GLN A 60 -14.64 2.76 9.83
CA GLN A 60 -15.95 2.42 10.42
C GLN A 60 -17.11 2.52 9.41
N ILE A 61 -16.97 3.38 8.40
CA ILE A 61 -17.99 3.54 7.35
C ILE A 61 -17.98 2.40 6.33
N ASP A 62 -17.02 1.49 6.37
CA ASP A 62 -16.94 0.34 5.49
C ASP A 62 -18.11 -0.61 5.75
N ASP A 63 -18.99 -0.73 4.75
CA ASP A 63 -20.20 -1.57 4.84
C ASP A 63 -19.90 -3.04 5.14
N ARG A 64 -18.70 -3.51 4.81
CA ARG A 64 -18.27 -4.89 5.11
C ARG A 64 -18.10 -5.13 6.60
N LEU A 65 -17.85 -4.08 7.38
CA LEU A 65 -17.64 -4.16 8.84
C LEU A 65 -18.92 -3.92 9.66
N GLU A 66 -20.06 -3.61 9.03
CA GLU A 66 -21.31 -3.30 9.73
C GLU A 66 -21.78 -4.42 10.65
N SER A 67 -21.69 -5.68 10.18
CA SER A 67 -22.03 -6.85 11.00
C SER A 67 -21.09 -7.01 12.19
N LEU A 68 -19.81 -6.76 12.01
CA LEU A 68 -18.80 -6.78 13.08
C LEU A 68 -19.14 -5.75 14.15
N PHE A 69 -19.32 -4.48 13.77
CA PHE A 69 -19.64 -3.42 14.75
C PHE A 69 -20.98 -3.66 15.46
N THR A 70 -21.96 -4.23 14.76
CA THR A 70 -23.23 -4.63 15.40
C THR A 70 -23.01 -5.70 16.48
N MET A 71 -22.17 -6.70 16.23
CA MET A 71 -21.83 -7.72 17.22
C MET A 71 -21.01 -7.13 18.38
N LEU A 72 -20.03 -6.26 18.09
CA LEU A 72 -19.22 -5.60 19.12
C LEU A 72 -20.06 -4.68 20.02
N HIS A 73 -21.06 -3.99 19.49
CA HIS A 73 -22.00 -3.19 20.30
C HIS A 73 -22.89 -4.04 21.22
N ALA A 74 -23.12 -5.31 20.88
CA ALA A 74 -23.83 -6.23 21.75
C ALA A 74 -22.99 -6.73 22.94
N GLN A 75 -21.65 -6.68 22.83
CA GLN A 75 -20.70 -6.94 23.92
C GLN A 75 -20.54 -5.66 24.75
N LYS A 76 -20.57 -5.76 26.08
CA LYS A 76 -20.48 -4.56 26.92
C LYS A 76 -19.08 -4.02 27.04
N GLU A 77 -18.13 -4.84 27.48
CA GLU A 77 -16.75 -4.43 27.75
C GLU A 77 -15.72 -5.45 27.25
N ASN A 78 -16.03 -6.74 27.38
CA ASN A 78 -15.09 -7.82 27.14
C ASN A 78 -15.66 -8.86 26.16
N ILE A 79 -14.79 -9.42 25.32
CA ILE A 79 -15.07 -10.49 24.37
C ILE A 79 -14.47 -11.77 24.94
N SER A 80 -15.33 -12.71 25.32
CA SER A 80 -14.90 -14.06 25.71
C SER A 80 -14.38 -14.85 24.50
N PHE A 81 -13.70 -15.96 24.75
CA PHE A 81 -13.26 -16.84 23.66
C PHE A 81 -14.41 -17.34 22.77
N ASP A 82 -15.54 -17.74 23.38
CA ASP A 82 -16.71 -18.22 22.64
C ASP A 82 -17.33 -17.10 21.77
N ASP A 83 -17.40 -15.87 22.27
CA ASP A 83 -17.89 -14.71 21.51
C ASP A 83 -16.89 -14.33 20.40
N PHE A 84 -15.59 -14.41 20.67
CA PHE A 84 -14.55 -14.19 19.66
C PHE A 84 -14.69 -15.17 18.50
N LEU A 85 -14.80 -16.48 18.77
CA LEU A 85 -15.00 -17.48 17.72
C LEU A 85 -16.27 -17.20 16.90
N LYS A 86 -17.34 -16.79 17.54
CA LYS A 86 -18.58 -16.41 16.87
C LYS A 86 -18.37 -15.17 16.00
N ILE A 87 -17.69 -14.14 16.52
CA ILE A 87 -17.36 -12.91 15.77
C ILE A 87 -16.54 -13.25 14.53
N ILE A 88 -15.39 -13.92 14.66
CA ILE A 88 -14.48 -14.17 13.53
C ILE A 88 -15.06 -15.12 12.49
N ARG A 89 -15.87 -16.11 12.89
CA ARG A 89 -16.49 -17.07 11.97
C ARG A 89 -17.68 -16.49 11.20
N THR A 90 -18.33 -15.46 11.73
CA THR A 90 -19.46 -14.79 11.07
C THR A 90 -19.07 -13.48 10.38
N SER A 91 -17.89 -12.93 10.71
CA SER A 91 -17.36 -11.73 10.06
C SER A 91 -16.74 -12.05 8.70
N PRO A 92 -16.66 -11.07 7.78
CA PRO A 92 -15.92 -11.22 6.53
C PRO A 92 -14.46 -11.63 6.76
N LEU A 93 -13.86 -12.34 5.80
CA LEU A 93 -12.44 -12.73 5.84
C LEU A 93 -11.51 -11.52 6.05
N LEU A 94 -11.94 -10.33 5.63
CA LEU A 94 -11.24 -9.07 5.84
C LEU A 94 -10.88 -8.83 7.32
N VAL A 95 -11.80 -9.14 8.25
CA VAL A 95 -11.57 -8.99 9.69
C VAL A 95 -10.47 -9.92 10.18
N GLN A 96 -10.49 -11.18 9.74
CA GLN A 96 -9.43 -12.14 10.07
C GLN A 96 -8.07 -11.70 9.52
N LYS A 97 -8.03 -11.20 8.28
CA LYS A 97 -6.81 -10.63 7.68
C LYS A 97 -6.30 -9.43 8.48
N ALA A 98 -7.18 -8.49 8.87
CA ALA A 98 -6.81 -7.33 9.67
C ALA A 98 -6.17 -7.73 11.00
N LEU A 99 -6.80 -8.68 11.72
CA LEU A 99 -6.31 -9.18 13.01
C LEU A 99 -4.96 -9.93 12.91
N ARG A 100 -4.66 -10.53 11.73
CA ARG A 100 -3.41 -11.26 11.49
C ARG A 100 -2.33 -10.43 10.79
N GLY A 101 -2.60 -9.16 10.45
CA GLY A 101 -1.68 -8.35 9.65
C GLY A 101 -1.46 -8.88 8.23
N GLU A 102 -2.49 -9.47 7.63
CA GLU A 102 -2.46 -10.05 6.28
C GLU A 102 -3.16 -9.15 5.24
N LEU A 103 -3.40 -7.87 5.57
CA LEU A 103 -3.91 -6.87 4.62
C LEU A 103 -2.82 -6.44 3.64
N SER A 104 -3.21 -5.76 2.59
CA SER A 104 -2.33 -5.29 1.50
C SER A 104 -1.10 -4.53 2.00
N ILE A 105 -1.26 -3.72 3.05
CA ILE A 105 -0.18 -3.07 3.79
C ILE A 105 -0.31 -3.51 5.26
N PRO A 106 0.52 -4.46 5.72
CA PRO A 106 0.46 -4.99 7.09
C PRO A 106 0.67 -3.92 8.17
N ASP A 107 1.73 -3.14 8.06
CA ASP A 107 2.09 -2.06 9.00
C ASP A 107 1.51 -0.73 8.53
N PHE A 108 0.17 -0.66 8.46
CA PHE A 108 -0.52 0.49 7.90
C PHE A 108 -0.33 1.77 8.72
N GLN A 109 -0.12 1.64 10.03
CA GLN A 109 0.16 2.78 10.89
C GLN A 109 1.53 3.41 10.55
N ASP A 110 2.60 2.59 10.48
CA ASP A 110 3.94 3.07 10.07
C ASP A 110 3.92 3.66 8.67
N PHE A 111 3.21 2.99 7.74
CA PHE A 111 3.00 3.52 6.39
C PHE A 111 2.34 4.91 6.44
N SER A 112 1.29 5.09 7.25
CA SER A 112 0.57 6.35 7.41
C SER A 112 1.45 7.45 7.99
N GLU A 113 2.24 7.15 9.02
CA GLU A 113 3.21 8.09 9.61
C GLU A 113 4.29 8.54 8.60
N ASN A 114 4.74 7.61 7.75
CA ASN A 114 5.69 7.92 6.70
C ASN A 114 5.05 8.79 5.61
N MET A 115 3.79 8.57 5.27
CA MET A 115 3.03 9.43 4.35
C MET A 115 2.80 10.83 4.94
N ASP A 116 2.59 10.94 6.26
CA ASP A 116 2.52 12.23 6.95
C ASP A 116 3.85 13.01 6.83
N LYS A 117 4.99 12.34 6.97
CA LYS A 117 6.32 12.96 6.77
C LYS A 117 6.51 13.45 5.33
N ILE A 118 6.07 12.67 4.33
CA ILE A 118 6.09 13.08 2.91
C ILE A 118 5.18 14.30 2.70
N TYR A 119 3.96 14.27 3.24
CA TYR A 119 3.02 15.39 3.13
C TYR A 119 3.63 16.69 3.69
N GLU A 120 4.17 16.68 4.91
CA GLU A 120 4.76 17.86 5.53
C GLU A 120 6.01 18.37 4.78
N LYS A 121 6.83 17.46 4.22
CA LYS A 121 7.98 17.81 3.39
C LYS A 121 7.55 18.56 2.13
N VAL A 122 6.59 18.02 1.38
CA VAL A 122 6.14 18.54 0.09
C VAL A 122 5.26 19.79 0.22
N LYS A 123 4.50 19.91 1.31
CA LYS A 123 3.59 21.04 1.57
C LYS A 123 4.26 22.41 1.44
N SER A 124 5.54 22.51 1.75
CA SER A 124 6.30 23.78 1.68
C SER A 124 6.57 24.24 0.25
N ASN A 125 6.40 23.41 -0.77
CA ASN A 125 6.61 23.75 -2.16
C ASN A 125 5.43 24.58 -2.68
N THR A 126 5.65 25.86 -2.95
CA THR A 126 4.66 26.81 -3.47
C THR A 126 4.92 27.20 -4.93
N SER A 127 5.77 26.48 -5.64
CA SER A 127 6.06 26.74 -7.06
C SER A 127 4.90 26.31 -7.97
N GLY A 128 4.90 26.85 -9.19
CA GLY A 128 3.86 26.58 -10.19
C GLY A 128 2.71 27.58 -10.16
N GLU A 129 1.85 27.47 -11.18
CA GLU A 129 0.73 28.39 -11.40
C GLU A 129 -0.58 27.62 -11.55
N LEU A 130 -1.70 28.32 -11.28
CA LEU A 130 -3.04 27.77 -11.52
C LEU A 130 -3.33 27.65 -13.01
N ALA A 131 -4.13 26.68 -13.42
CA ALA A 131 -4.73 26.68 -14.73
C ALA A 131 -5.59 27.93 -14.91
N SER A 132 -5.40 28.64 -16.02
CA SER A 132 -6.03 29.94 -16.23
C SER A 132 -6.90 30.05 -17.48
N TYR A 133 -7.09 28.93 -18.20
CA TYR A 133 -7.83 28.92 -19.47
C TYR A 133 -9.36 29.03 -19.29
N ILE A 134 -9.89 28.70 -18.11
CA ILE A 134 -11.27 28.96 -17.69
C ILE A 134 -11.31 29.58 -16.29
N PRO A 135 -12.24 30.53 -16.03
CA PRO A 135 -12.34 31.24 -14.74
C PRO A 135 -12.43 30.31 -13.52
N PRO A 136 -13.26 29.25 -13.49
CA PRO A 136 -13.40 28.42 -12.30
C PRO A 136 -12.11 27.75 -11.84
N LEU A 137 -11.18 27.43 -12.75
CA LEU A 137 -9.89 26.84 -12.40
C LEU A 137 -8.89 27.88 -11.87
N LYS A 138 -9.05 29.14 -12.30
CA LYS A 138 -8.22 30.25 -11.83
C LYS A 138 -8.60 30.74 -10.43
N GLU A 139 -9.84 30.51 -10.01
CA GLU A 139 -10.37 30.96 -8.72
C GLU A 139 -10.16 29.95 -7.59
N VAL A 140 -9.55 28.80 -7.86
CA VAL A 140 -9.23 27.77 -6.86
C VAL A 140 -8.15 28.29 -5.90
N ASP A 141 -8.24 27.95 -4.62
CA ASP A 141 -7.18 28.26 -3.64
C ASP A 141 -5.90 27.52 -4.00
N PRO A 142 -4.81 28.24 -4.37
CA PRO A 142 -3.55 27.63 -4.78
C PRO A 142 -2.84 26.85 -3.67
N GLU A 143 -3.20 27.06 -2.40
CA GLU A 143 -2.57 26.40 -1.27
C GLU A 143 -3.22 25.06 -0.90
N GLN A 144 -4.35 24.72 -1.51
CA GLN A 144 -4.96 23.40 -1.31
C GLN A 144 -3.98 22.28 -1.63
N PHE A 145 -3.92 21.31 -0.72
CA PHE A 145 -3.10 20.13 -0.88
C PHE A 145 -3.69 18.96 -0.11
N GLY A 146 -4.01 17.90 -0.81
CA GLY A 146 -4.57 16.67 -0.26
C GLY A 146 -3.95 15.42 -0.86
N ILE A 147 -3.76 14.39 -0.03
CA ILE A 147 -3.33 13.05 -0.44
C ILE A 147 -4.37 12.05 0.04
N ALA A 148 -4.77 11.15 -0.83
CA ALA A 148 -5.58 9.98 -0.48
C ALA A 148 -4.98 8.72 -1.09
N ILE A 149 -4.95 7.64 -0.30
CA ILE A 149 -4.48 6.32 -0.72
C ILE A 149 -5.53 5.30 -0.30
N VAL A 150 -5.87 4.39 -1.20
CA VAL A 150 -6.78 3.28 -0.93
C VAL A 150 -6.14 1.99 -1.41
N THR A 151 -6.03 0.98 -0.53
CA THR A 151 -5.48 -0.32 -0.90
C THR A 151 -6.53 -1.24 -1.53
N THR A 152 -6.09 -2.33 -2.14
CA THR A 152 -6.98 -3.36 -2.71
C THR A 152 -7.83 -4.08 -1.67
N ASP A 153 -7.45 -4.06 -0.40
CA ASP A 153 -8.27 -4.55 0.72
C ASP A 153 -9.20 -3.47 1.29
N GLY A 154 -9.04 -2.19 0.88
CA GLY A 154 -9.88 -1.08 1.33
C GLY A 154 -9.35 -0.34 2.56
N GLN A 155 -8.05 -0.49 2.90
CA GLN A 155 -7.38 0.39 3.86
C GLN A 155 -7.32 1.80 3.27
N VAL A 156 -7.52 2.83 4.08
CA VAL A 156 -7.63 4.23 3.62
C VAL A 156 -6.71 5.14 4.42
N TYR A 157 -5.79 5.79 3.73
CA TYR A 157 -5.04 6.94 4.25
C TYR A 157 -5.55 8.23 3.62
N GLN A 158 -5.66 9.28 4.43
CA GLN A 158 -6.08 10.62 3.99
C GLN A 158 -5.33 11.71 4.76
N ARG A 159 -4.88 12.74 4.04
CA ARG A 159 -4.23 13.90 4.65
C ARG A 159 -4.57 15.19 3.91
N GLY A 160 -4.65 16.30 4.64
CA GLY A 160 -4.94 17.63 4.10
C GLY A 160 -6.32 17.70 3.43
N ASP A 161 -6.40 18.39 2.30
CA ASP A 161 -7.63 18.69 1.57
C ASP A 161 -8.17 17.51 0.74
N SER A 162 -7.93 16.28 1.20
CA SER A 162 -8.32 15.05 0.48
C SER A 162 -9.82 14.83 0.32
N ASN A 163 -10.65 15.54 1.08
CA ASN A 163 -12.11 15.53 1.03
C ASN A 163 -12.71 16.78 0.36
N VAL A 164 -11.88 17.66 -0.20
CA VAL A 164 -12.35 18.81 -0.97
C VAL A 164 -12.69 18.37 -2.38
N ASP A 165 -13.87 18.74 -2.85
CA ASP A 165 -14.27 18.54 -4.25
C ASP A 165 -13.44 19.41 -5.18
N PHE A 166 -12.91 18.81 -6.26
CA PHE A 166 -12.23 19.53 -7.33
C PHE A 166 -12.61 18.98 -8.69
N SER A 167 -12.49 19.80 -9.73
CA SER A 167 -12.75 19.38 -11.11
C SER A 167 -11.68 18.38 -11.56
N ILE A 168 -12.09 17.14 -11.89
CA ILE A 168 -11.15 16.06 -12.23
C ILE A 168 -10.55 16.21 -13.63
N GLN A 169 -11.18 17.00 -14.50
CA GLN A 169 -10.66 17.31 -15.82
C GLN A 169 -10.21 16.03 -16.59
N SER A 170 -9.01 16.05 -17.16
CA SER A 170 -8.48 14.91 -17.92
C SER A 170 -8.28 13.62 -17.14
N MET A 171 -8.45 13.62 -15.82
CA MET A 171 -8.41 12.37 -15.02
C MET A 171 -9.58 11.44 -15.33
N VAL A 172 -10.66 11.97 -15.94
CA VAL A 172 -11.82 11.17 -16.39
C VAL A 172 -11.49 10.22 -17.55
N LYS A 173 -10.48 10.53 -18.37
CA LYS A 173 -10.20 9.84 -19.65
C LYS A 173 -9.96 8.33 -19.51
N PRO A 174 -9.12 7.83 -18.59
CA PRO A 174 -8.94 6.40 -18.40
C PRO A 174 -10.23 5.67 -18.03
N PHE A 175 -11.05 6.28 -17.18
CA PHE A 175 -12.31 5.68 -16.73
C PHE A 175 -13.32 5.63 -17.88
N ASN A 176 -13.45 6.70 -18.68
CA ASN A 176 -14.28 6.70 -19.88
C ASN A 176 -13.86 5.63 -20.89
N TYR A 177 -12.55 5.46 -21.07
CA TYR A 177 -12.03 4.40 -21.94
C TYR A 177 -12.39 3.01 -21.42
N CYS A 178 -12.29 2.78 -20.12
CA CYS A 178 -12.72 1.53 -19.51
C CYS A 178 -14.23 1.30 -19.68
N ILE A 179 -15.06 2.32 -19.43
CA ILE A 179 -16.52 2.25 -19.60
C ILE A 179 -16.89 1.98 -21.06
N ALA A 180 -16.21 2.62 -22.03
CA ALA A 180 -16.43 2.36 -23.45
C ALA A 180 -16.11 0.91 -23.84
N ILE A 181 -15.01 0.34 -23.29
CA ILE A 181 -14.65 -1.07 -23.53
C ILE A 181 -15.68 -2.02 -22.91
N GLU A 182 -16.15 -1.77 -21.68
CA GLU A 182 -17.16 -2.60 -21.03
C GLU A 182 -18.50 -2.54 -21.79
N ASN A 183 -18.85 -1.37 -22.32
CA ASN A 183 -20.10 -1.16 -23.05
C ASN A 183 -20.08 -1.82 -24.44
N LEU A 184 -18.98 -1.69 -25.20
CA LEU A 184 -18.91 -2.06 -26.61
C LEU A 184 -18.00 -3.25 -26.92
N GLY A 185 -17.10 -3.59 -26.03
CA GLY A 185 -16.02 -4.52 -26.25
C GLY A 185 -14.75 -3.86 -26.84
N LEU A 186 -13.59 -4.39 -26.44
CA LEU A 186 -12.28 -3.85 -26.81
C LEU A 186 -12.08 -3.72 -28.33
N GLU A 187 -12.51 -4.72 -29.10
CA GLU A 187 -12.32 -4.76 -30.55
C GLU A 187 -13.03 -3.60 -31.24
N LYS A 188 -14.27 -3.32 -30.87
CA LYS A 188 -15.02 -2.18 -31.43
C LYS A 188 -14.37 -0.84 -31.08
N VAL A 189 -14.01 -0.64 -29.80
CA VAL A 189 -13.34 0.58 -29.35
C VAL A 189 -11.99 0.74 -30.07
N ALA A 190 -11.22 -0.33 -30.19
CA ALA A 190 -9.94 -0.34 -30.88
C ALA A 190 -10.07 0.00 -32.38
N ASN A 191 -11.22 -0.19 -33.01
CA ASN A 191 -11.44 0.26 -34.39
C ASN A 191 -11.56 1.78 -34.52
N HIS A 192 -11.83 2.51 -33.44
CA HIS A 192 -12.04 3.96 -33.46
C HIS A 192 -10.92 4.73 -32.75
N VAL A 193 -10.20 4.11 -31.81
CA VAL A 193 -9.10 4.72 -31.06
C VAL A 193 -7.96 3.73 -30.95
N SER A 194 -6.75 4.16 -31.32
CA SER A 194 -5.55 3.34 -31.18
C SER A 194 -5.03 3.34 -29.72
N ALA A 195 -3.93 2.62 -29.48
CA ALA A 195 -3.23 2.60 -28.19
C ALA A 195 -1.77 3.10 -28.34
N GLU A 196 -1.45 3.82 -29.41
CA GLU A 196 -0.08 4.24 -29.74
C GLU A 196 0.26 5.60 -29.08
N PRO A 197 1.51 5.82 -28.66
CA PRO A 197 1.98 7.13 -28.23
C PRO A 197 1.93 8.12 -29.42
N SER A 198 1.49 9.36 -29.17
CA SER A 198 1.33 10.35 -30.23
C SER A 198 2.69 10.95 -30.69
N GLY A 199 3.69 11.02 -29.83
CA GLY A 199 4.91 11.79 -30.03
C GLY A 199 4.66 13.30 -30.23
N ARG A 200 3.45 13.79 -29.89
CA ARG A 200 2.97 15.16 -30.08
C ARG A 200 2.25 15.65 -28.83
N GLN A 201 1.89 16.93 -28.81
CA GLN A 201 1.10 17.50 -27.73
C GLN A 201 -0.27 16.81 -27.61
N PHE A 202 -0.80 16.73 -26.39
CA PHE A 202 -2.06 16.01 -26.08
C PHE A 202 -3.31 16.63 -26.72
N ASP A 203 -3.23 17.89 -27.13
CA ASP A 203 -4.27 18.68 -27.79
C ASP A 203 -3.99 18.98 -29.28
N ASP A 204 -2.98 18.33 -29.85
CA ASP A 204 -2.64 18.47 -31.29
C ASP A 204 -3.76 17.91 -32.17
N LEU A 205 -4.10 18.65 -33.22
CA LEU A 205 -5.13 18.33 -34.22
C LEU A 205 -4.67 17.24 -35.20
N THR A 206 -3.92 16.26 -34.77
CA THR A 206 -3.34 15.21 -35.59
C THR A 206 -3.96 13.85 -35.28
N LEU A 207 -4.29 13.12 -36.35
CA LEU A 207 -4.75 11.74 -36.27
C LEU A 207 -3.72 10.79 -36.84
N MET A 208 -3.68 9.59 -36.29
CA MET A 208 -2.86 8.51 -36.77
C MET A 208 -3.49 7.86 -38.00
N THR A 209 -2.68 7.52 -38.99
CA THR A 209 -3.14 6.71 -40.12
C THR A 209 -2.86 5.23 -39.87
N ARG A 210 -3.90 4.40 -39.89
CA ARG A 210 -3.74 2.95 -39.83
C ARG A 210 -3.31 2.39 -41.16
N ASN A 211 -2.27 1.58 -41.15
CA ASN A 211 -1.84 0.84 -42.34
C ASN A 211 -2.67 -0.45 -42.45
N MET A 212 -3.83 -0.37 -43.12
CA MET A 212 -4.74 -1.49 -43.34
C MET A 212 -4.39 -2.34 -44.57
N GLY A 213 -3.19 -2.20 -45.12
CA GLY A 213 -2.71 -3.03 -46.24
C GLY A 213 -3.34 -2.72 -47.61
N GLY A 214 -4.00 -1.57 -47.75
CA GLY A 214 -4.63 -1.13 -49.00
C GLY A 214 -3.74 -0.18 -49.80
N SER A 215 -3.98 -0.10 -51.14
CA SER A 215 -3.24 0.79 -52.04
C SER A 215 -3.67 2.27 -51.99
N SER A 216 -4.77 2.61 -51.27
CA SER A 216 -5.23 3.96 -51.04
C SER A 216 -5.82 4.15 -49.62
N LEU A 217 -5.44 5.27 -48.97
CA LEU A 217 -5.96 5.68 -47.69
C LEU A 217 -7.42 6.15 -47.81
N LYS A 218 -8.31 5.61 -46.98
CA LYS A 218 -9.67 6.08 -46.83
C LYS A 218 -9.79 7.05 -45.66
N PRO A 219 -10.77 7.97 -45.62
CA PRO A 219 -10.97 8.83 -44.45
C PRO A 219 -11.08 8.05 -43.12
N ASN A 220 -11.76 6.90 -43.11
CA ASN A 220 -11.95 6.05 -41.93
C ASN A 220 -10.68 5.35 -41.45
N ASP A 221 -9.56 5.40 -42.22
CA ASP A 221 -8.28 4.85 -41.78
C ASP A 221 -7.53 5.79 -40.80
N ARG A 222 -8.07 6.99 -40.54
CA ARG A 222 -7.53 7.96 -39.59
C ARG A 222 -8.26 7.87 -38.26
N VAL A 223 -7.51 7.55 -37.21
CA VAL A 223 -8.02 7.40 -35.84
C VAL A 223 -7.15 8.19 -34.83
N PRO A 224 -7.68 8.56 -33.66
CA PRO A 224 -6.86 9.10 -32.58
C PRO A 224 -5.76 8.12 -32.16
N PHE A 225 -4.61 8.65 -31.73
CA PHE A 225 -3.46 7.87 -31.28
C PHE A 225 -3.77 7.00 -30.07
N ASN A 226 -4.42 7.57 -29.05
CA ASN A 226 -4.82 6.86 -27.85
C ASN A 226 -5.93 7.62 -27.12
N PRO A 227 -6.59 6.98 -26.13
CA PRO A 227 -7.71 7.61 -25.39
C PRO A 227 -7.29 8.69 -24.38
N MET A 228 -5.98 8.89 -24.13
CA MET A 228 -5.48 9.89 -23.17
C MET A 228 -5.28 11.28 -23.81
N VAL A 229 -5.14 11.35 -25.15
CA VAL A 229 -5.17 12.63 -25.89
C VAL A 229 -6.61 13.10 -26.11
N ASN A 230 -6.81 14.41 -26.32
CA ASN A 230 -8.16 14.97 -26.43
C ASN A 230 -8.98 14.34 -27.57
N ALA A 231 -8.39 14.13 -28.74
CA ALA A 231 -9.06 13.47 -29.86
C ALA A 231 -9.60 12.08 -29.49
N GLY A 232 -8.79 11.28 -28.78
CA GLY A 232 -9.20 9.95 -28.32
C GLY A 232 -10.27 9.99 -27.22
N ALA A 233 -10.20 10.97 -26.33
CA ALA A 233 -11.18 11.14 -25.28
C ALA A 233 -12.55 11.58 -25.82
N ILE A 234 -12.57 12.49 -26.81
CA ILE A 234 -13.81 12.89 -27.51
C ILE A 234 -14.39 11.69 -28.26
N MET A 235 -13.56 10.92 -28.96
CA MET A 235 -14.00 9.71 -29.65
C MET A 235 -14.58 8.68 -28.68
N THR A 236 -13.90 8.36 -27.57
CA THR A 236 -14.42 7.40 -26.56
C THR A 236 -15.73 7.87 -25.94
N ALA A 237 -15.84 9.17 -25.63
CA ALA A 237 -17.10 9.75 -25.17
C ALA A 237 -18.21 9.59 -26.25
N GLY A 238 -17.88 9.86 -27.51
CA GLY A 238 -18.81 9.69 -28.64
C GLY A 238 -19.32 8.26 -28.81
N LEU A 239 -18.52 7.27 -28.48
CA LEU A 239 -18.85 5.85 -28.65
C LEU A 239 -19.82 5.29 -27.58
N ILE A 240 -19.86 5.86 -26.38
CA ILE A 240 -20.71 5.33 -25.29
C ILE A 240 -22.18 5.67 -25.56
N ASN A 241 -23.02 4.65 -25.76
CA ASN A 241 -24.46 4.75 -25.98
C ASN A 241 -24.87 5.90 -26.96
N PRO A 242 -24.36 5.90 -28.19
CA PRO A 242 -24.52 7.04 -29.10
C PRO A 242 -25.97 7.36 -29.46
N GLU A 243 -26.89 6.40 -29.30
CA GLU A 243 -28.34 6.58 -29.58
C GLU A 243 -29.08 7.30 -28.44
N ASP A 244 -28.46 7.40 -27.24
CA ASP A 244 -29.07 8.06 -26.09
C ASP A 244 -28.83 9.58 -26.12
N SER A 245 -29.69 10.33 -25.42
CA SER A 245 -29.50 11.77 -25.21
C SER A 245 -28.19 12.02 -24.39
N PRO A 246 -27.52 13.17 -24.58
CA PRO A 246 -26.33 13.51 -23.79
C PRO A 246 -26.56 13.43 -22.28
N THR A 247 -27.74 13.78 -21.79
CA THR A 247 -28.14 13.69 -20.39
C THR A 247 -28.16 12.25 -19.88
N ASN A 248 -28.80 11.35 -20.64
CA ASN A 248 -28.86 9.93 -20.27
C ASN A 248 -27.47 9.28 -20.30
N ARG A 249 -26.64 9.64 -21.29
CA ARG A 249 -25.28 9.19 -21.43
C ARG A 249 -24.41 9.65 -20.25
N LEU A 250 -24.52 10.92 -19.86
CA LEU A 250 -23.83 11.46 -18.70
C LEU A 250 -24.26 10.75 -17.42
N GLN A 251 -25.57 10.53 -17.25
CA GLN A 251 -26.08 9.81 -16.07
C GLN A 251 -25.57 8.36 -16.02
N PHE A 252 -25.57 7.65 -17.14
CA PHE A 252 -25.03 6.30 -17.25
C PHE A 252 -23.53 6.27 -16.85
N ILE A 253 -22.72 7.19 -17.41
CA ILE A 253 -21.27 7.24 -17.10
C ILE A 253 -21.05 7.60 -15.63
N ARG A 254 -21.83 8.52 -15.06
CA ARG A 254 -21.75 8.86 -13.62
C ARG A 254 -22.10 7.67 -12.72
N GLU A 255 -23.08 6.85 -13.10
CA GLU A 255 -23.44 5.64 -12.36
C GLU A 255 -22.30 4.59 -12.44
N GLU A 256 -21.74 4.35 -13.63
CA GLU A 256 -20.62 3.42 -13.80
C GLU A 256 -19.36 3.93 -13.07
N PHE A 257 -19.06 5.23 -13.13
CA PHE A 257 -17.99 5.82 -12.38
C PHE A 257 -18.25 5.77 -10.86
N GLY A 258 -19.49 5.99 -10.47
CA GLY A 258 -19.94 5.81 -9.08
C GLY A 258 -19.62 4.40 -8.55
N ARG A 259 -19.87 3.36 -9.36
CA ARG A 259 -19.53 1.96 -8.98
C ARG A 259 -18.03 1.77 -8.75
N LEU A 260 -17.17 2.46 -9.50
CA LEU A 260 -15.72 2.41 -9.31
C LEU A 260 -15.29 2.95 -7.95
N ILE A 261 -16.03 3.91 -7.39
CA ILE A 261 -15.75 4.52 -6.09
C ILE A 261 -16.54 3.90 -4.92
N GLY A 262 -17.34 2.88 -5.20
CA GLY A 262 -18.12 2.16 -4.20
C GLY A 262 -19.55 2.63 -4.02
N TRP A 263 -20.05 3.52 -4.89
CA TRP A 263 -21.47 3.88 -4.93
C TRP A 263 -22.33 2.75 -5.48
N PHE A 264 -23.55 2.64 -4.97
CA PHE A 264 -24.58 1.74 -5.51
C PHE A 264 -25.97 2.36 -5.35
N LYS A 265 -26.86 2.12 -6.32
CA LYS A 265 -28.20 2.73 -6.36
C LYS A 265 -29.08 2.24 -5.22
N THR A 266 -29.13 0.94 -5.04
CA THR A 266 -29.82 0.25 -3.95
C THR A 266 -29.30 -1.18 -3.86
N LYS A 267 -28.82 -1.63 -2.69
CA LYS A 267 -28.57 -3.05 -2.42
C LYS A 267 -29.69 -3.60 -1.58
N GLU A 268 -30.25 -4.75 -1.98
CA GLU A 268 -31.11 -5.53 -1.09
C GLU A 268 -30.25 -5.98 0.10
N ALA A 269 -30.44 -5.33 1.23
CA ALA A 269 -29.81 -5.79 2.45
C ALA A 269 -30.54 -7.07 2.91
N SER A 270 -29.77 -8.00 3.41
CA SER A 270 -30.21 -9.27 3.97
C SER A 270 -31.46 -9.13 4.86
N TYR A 271 -32.34 -10.14 4.80
CA TYR A 271 -33.53 -10.24 5.65
C TYR A 271 -33.14 -10.15 7.14
N TYR A 272 -33.43 -9.05 7.77
CA TYR A 272 -33.36 -8.92 9.22
C TYR A 272 -34.77 -9.01 9.79
N ARG A 273 -35.04 -10.04 10.62
CA ARG A 273 -36.36 -10.33 11.23
C ARG A 273 -37.53 -10.43 10.22
N GLY A 274 -37.28 -10.89 9.00
CA GLY A 274 -38.32 -11.09 8.00
C GLY A 274 -38.74 -9.84 7.21
N SER A 275 -38.11 -8.71 7.44
CA SER A 275 -38.33 -7.48 6.68
C SER A 275 -37.20 -7.24 5.67
N LYS A 276 -37.56 -6.90 4.44
CA LYS A 276 -36.64 -6.50 3.37
C LYS A 276 -36.20 -5.06 3.67
N ILE A 277 -34.91 -4.87 3.98
CA ILE A 277 -34.35 -3.52 4.18
C ILE A 277 -33.57 -3.15 2.92
N GLU A 278 -33.99 -2.07 2.27
CA GLU A 278 -33.23 -1.48 1.17
C GLU A 278 -32.12 -0.60 1.74
N LYS A 279 -30.87 -0.93 1.38
CA LYS A 279 -29.71 -0.18 1.81
C LYS A 279 -29.34 0.85 0.74
N LYS A 280 -29.22 2.13 1.12
CA LYS A 280 -28.71 3.20 0.26
C LYS A 280 -27.22 3.34 0.39
N SER A 281 -26.55 3.69 -0.69
CA SER A 281 -25.11 4.01 -0.66
C SER A 281 -24.82 5.19 0.27
N LYS A 282 -23.76 5.06 1.07
CA LYS A 282 -23.23 6.17 1.88
C LYS A 282 -22.27 7.06 1.08
N ILE A 283 -21.84 6.59 -0.08
CA ILE A 283 -20.95 7.29 -1.03
C ILE A 283 -21.81 7.99 -2.04
N GLU A 284 -21.47 9.23 -2.37
CA GLU A 284 -22.17 10.03 -3.37
C GLU A 284 -21.59 9.76 -4.76
N MET A 285 -22.44 9.89 -5.79
CA MET A 285 -21.97 9.85 -7.17
C MET A 285 -21.14 11.10 -7.51
N PRO A 286 -20.22 11.02 -8.51
CA PRO A 286 -19.52 12.19 -9.02
C PRO A 286 -20.46 13.35 -9.29
N ARG A 287 -20.15 14.54 -8.78
CA ARG A 287 -20.97 15.74 -8.94
C ARG A 287 -20.67 16.39 -10.29
N PHE A 288 -21.68 16.87 -10.98
CA PHE A 288 -21.54 17.61 -12.23
C PHE A 288 -21.56 19.12 -11.98
N ASN A 289 -20.52 19.83 -12.45
CA ASN A 289 -20.44 21.29 -12.38
C ASN A 289 -20.80 21.93 -13.73
N LYS A 290 -21.99 22.55 -13.78
CA LYS A 290 -22.54 23.18 -15.01
C LYS A 290 -21.72 24.38 -15.47
N ASP A 291 -21.18 25.15 -14.54
CA ASP A 291 -20.44 26.37 -14.88
C ASP A 291 -19.11 26.03 -15.53
N ILE A 292 -18.40 25.03 -15.01
CA ILE A 292 -17.19 24.51 -15.65
C ILE A 292 -17.52 24.00 -17.06
N ALA A 293 -18.57 23.16 -17.22
CA ALA A 293 -18.95 22.61 -18.50
C ALA A 293 -19.31 23.71 -19.53
N ARG A 294 -19.99 24.78 -19.08
CA ARG A 294 -20.29 25.93 -19.93
C ARG A 294 -19.03 26.67 -20.37
N GLN A 295 -18.09 26.91 -19.46
CA GLN A 295 -16.82 27.58 -19.78
C GLN A 295 -15.96 26.75 -20.72
N GLU A 296 -15.83 25.44 -20.51
CA GLU A 296 -15.15 24.52 -21.42
C GLU A 296 -15.73 24.61 -22.85
N ASN A 297 -17.06 24.69 -22.97
CA ASN A 297 -17.72 24.83 -24.26
C ASN A 297 -17.42 26.16 -24.96
N PHE A 298 -17.29 27.26 -24.19
CA PHE A 298 -17.01 28.59 -24.78
C PHE A 298 -15.54 28.76 -25.17
N THR A 299 -14.60 28.14 -24.48
CA THR A 299 -13.15 28.37 -24.66
C THR A 299 -12.42 27.20 -25.30
N GLY A 300 -13.08 26.03 -25.43
CA GLY A 300 -12.47 24.79 -25.91
C GLY A 300 -12.32 24.71 -27.43
N TYR A 301 -11.82 25.77 -28.09
CA TYR A 301 -11.73 25.84 -29.56
C TYR A 301 -10.94 24.66 -30.17
N ASN A 302 -9.84 24.24 -29.58
CA ASN A 302 -9.08 23.07 -30.05
C ASN A 302 -9.89 21.77 -29.97
N ASN A 303 -10.66 21.59 -28.91
CA ASN A 303 -11.53 20.43 -28.74
C ASN A 303 -12.69 20.44 -29.76
N ILE A 304 -13.26 21.62 -30.03
CA ILE A 304 -14.28 21.80 -31.04
C ILE A 304 -13.73 21.48 -32.43
N ALA A 305 -12.56 22.03 -32.78
CA ALA A 305 -11.89 21.73 -34.04
C ALA A 305 -11.57 20.23 -34.18
N THR A 306 -11.15 19.60 -33.08
CA THR A 306 -10.91 18.15 -33.02
C THR A 306 -12.19 17.34 -33.27
N GLY A 307 -13.32 17.76 -32.71
CA GLY A 307 -14.63 17.12 -32.97
C GLY A 307 -14.98 17.13 -34.46
N PHE A 308 -14.82 18.27 -35.14
CA PHE A 308 -15.02 18.37 -36.59
C PHE A 308 -14.05 17.52 -37.39
N LEU A 309 -12.76 17.46 -36.98
CA LEU A 309 -11.77 16.62 -37.63
C LEU A 309 -12.18 15.13 -37.53
N LEU A 310 -12.65 14.68 -36.35
CA LEU A 310 -13.10 13.31 -36.12
C LEU A 310 -14.35 12.99 -36.98
N MET A 311 -15.27 13.92 -37.10
CA MET A 311 -16.43 13.78 -37.97
C MET A 311 -16.02 13.66 -39.45
N ALA A 312 -15.09 14.47 -39.91
CA ALA A 312 -14.59 14.42 -41.30
C ALA A 312 -13.93 13.06 -41.66
N THR A 313 -13.48 12.26 -40.66
CA THR A 313 -13.03 10.90 -40.89
C THR A 313 -14.15 9.88 -41.07
N GLY A 314 -15.38 10.22 -40.73
CA GLY A 314 -16.51 9.30 -40.71
C GLY A 314 -16.50 8.26 -39.59
N ASN A 315 -15.58 8.40 -38.61
CA ASN A 315 -15.43 7.46 -37.50
C ASN A 315 -16.24 7.86 -36.27
N LEU A 316 -16.65 9.14 -36.14
CA LEU A 316 -17.49 9.56 -35.03
C LEU A 316 -18.93 9.06 -35.28
N PRO A 317 -19.55 8.36 -34.32
CA PRO A 317 -20.91 7.87 -34.50
C PRO A 317 -21.88 9.00 -34.77
N HIS A 318 -22.75 8.81 -35.79
CA HIS A 318 -23.88 9.69 -36.01
C HIS A 318 -24.93 9.39 -34.93
N SER A 319 -25.37 10.38 -34.17
CA SER A 319 -26.52 10.24 -33.30
C SER A 319 -27.76 10.15 -34.15
N GLY A 320 -28.47 9.01 -34.12
CA GLY A 320 -29.67 8.76 -34.94
C GLY A 320 -30.90 9.59 -34.55
N THR A 321 -30.84 10.36 -33.49
CA THR A 321 -31.89 11.24 -33.06
C THR A 321 -31.73 12.62 -33.70
N GLU A 322 -32.56 12.95 -34.72
CA GLU A 322 -32.93 14.35 -34.91
C GLU A 322 -33.26 14.93 -33.52
N ILE A 323 -32.68 16.08 -33.20
CA ILE A 323 -33.02 16.79 -31.96
C ILE A 323 -34.54 17.06 -32.06
N GLU A 324 -35.39 16.20 -31.50
CA GLU A 324 -36.70 16.66 -31.07
C GLU A 324 -36.39 17.84 -30.16
N GLU A 325 -36.81 19.05 -30.58
CA GLU A 325 -36.77 20.22 -29.72
C GLU A 325 -37.40 19.81 -28.40
N ASP A 326 -36.51 19.62 -27.40
CA ASP A 326 -36.93 19.19 -26.08
C ASP A 326 -37.82 20.30 -25.53
N LYS A 327 -39.16 20.13 -25.69
CA LYS A 327 -40.18 21.09 -25.26
C LYS A 327 -40.25 21.27 -23.74
N HIS A 328 -39.38 20.61 -23.01
CA HIS A 328 -39.21 20.84 -21.59
C HIS A 328 -38.24 22.01 -21.37
N LYS A 329 -38.84 23.20 -21.16
CA LYS A 329 -38.15 24.46 -20.77
C LYS A 329 -37.31 24.40 -19.51
N ASP A 330 -37.12 23.22 -18.92
CA ASP A 330 -36.33 22.96 -17.73
C ASP A 330 -35.13 22.02 -18.01
N SER A 331 -34.70 21.84 -19.29
CA SER A 331 -33.53 21.03 -19.57
C SER A 331 -32.27 21.75 -19.03
N GLU A 332 -31.57 21.10 -18.15
CA GLU A 332 -30.34 21.59 -17.51
C GLU A 332 -29.20 21.90 -18.51
N TYR A 333 -29.42 21.76 -19.83
CA TYR A 333 -28.41 21.78 -20.89
C TYR A 333 -28.82 22.59 -22.10
N GLU A 334 -29.00 23.91 -22.01
CA GLU A 334 -29.03 24.78 -23.19
C GLU A 334 -27.60 25.08 -23.67
N PHE A 335 -27.13 24.31 -24.65
CA PHE A 335 -25.96 24.65 -25.45
C PHE A 335 -26.38 25.01 -26.86
N ASP A 336 -26.25 26.26 -27.23
CA ASP A 336 -26.59 26.77 -28.57
C ASP A 336 -25.42 26.50 -29.53
N PHE A 337 -25.33 25.28 -30.07
CA PHE A 337 -24.45 24.96 -31.19
C PHE A 337 -25.27 24.71 -32.46
N HIS A 338 -25.11 25.57 -33.47
CA HIS A 338 -25.62 25.33 -34.82
C HIS A 338 -24.72 24.37 -35.60
N VAL A 339 -24.46 23.18 -35.05
CA VAL A 339 -23.56 22.16 -35.61
C VAL A 339 -24.28 20.82 -35.65
N GLU A 340 -23.86 19.97 -36.59
CA GLU A 340 -24.42 18.64 -36.75
C GLU A 340 -24.52 17.84 -35.44
N PRO A 341 -25.66 17.20 -35.15
CA PRO A 341 -25.96 16.58 -33.84
C PRO A 341 -24.88 15.61 -33.32
N GLY A 342 -24.25 14.85 -34.20
CA GLY A 342 -23.23 13.88 -33.82
C GLY A 342 -22.00 14.50 -33.14
N VAL A 343 -21.44 15.56 -33.72
CA VAL A 343 -20.28 16.29 -33.13
C VAL A 343 -20.71 17.00 -31.87
N THR A 344 -21.85 17.68 -31.91
CA THR A 344 -22.36 18.45 -30.77
C THR A 344 -22.59 17.56 -29.56
N ASN A 345 -23.21 16.38 -29.73
CA ASN A 345 -23.49 15.46 -28.63
C ASN A 345 -22.22 14.85 -28.01
N ALA A 346 -21.21 14.50 -28.84
CA ALA A 346 -19.94 14.00 -28.38
C ALA A 346 -19.16 15.06 -27.58
N LEU A 347 -19.15 16.32 -28.07
CA LEU A 347 -18.48 17.43 -27.40
C LEU A 347 -19.18 17.84 -26.11
N LYS A 348 -20.52 17.94 -26.10
CA LYS A 348 -21.30 18.20 -24.88
C LYS A 348 -21.01 17.18 -23.80
N LEU A 349 -21.02 15.90 -24.17
CA LEU A 349 -20.71 14.84 -23.23
C LEU A 349 -19.26 14.94 -22.75
N TYR A 350 -18.29 15.13 -23.63
CA TYR A 350 -16.87 15.26 -23.28
C TYR A 350 -16.63 16.42 -22.30
N PHE A 351 -17.18 17.63 -22.57
CA PHE A 351 -17.07 18.78 -21.68
C PHE A 351 -17.76 18.53 -20.33
N SER A 352 -18.92 17.86 -20.33
CA SER A 352 -19.61 17.49 -19.10
C SER A 352 -18.78 16.51 -18.25
N LEU A 353 -18.09 15.57 -18.89
CA LEU A 353 -17.23 14.60 -18.21
C LEU A 353 -15.96 15.25 -17.62
N CYS A 354 -15.36 16.21 -18.34
CA CYS A 354 -14.25 17.02 -17.81
C CYS A 354 -14.68 17.87 -16.59
N SER A 355 -15.96 18.21 -16.49
CA SER A 355 -16.54 19.06 -15.44
C SER A 355 -17.08 18.29 -14.24
N LEU A 356 -16.80 17.00 -14.14
CA LEU A 356 -17.13 16.23 -12.94
C LEU A 356 -16.24 16.67 -11.79
N GLU A 357 -16.83 16.81 -10.62
CA GLU A 357 -16.15 17.12 -9.37
C GLU A 357 -16.17 15.91 -8.45
N MET A 358 -15.04 15.63 -7.85
CA MET A 358 -14.80 14.50 -6.94
C MET A 358 -13.72 14.87 -5.94
N THR A 359 -13.65 14.14 -4.86
CA THR A 359 -12.57 14.24 -3.87
C THR A 359 -11.35 13.40 -4.27
N ALA A 360 -10.18 13.70 -3.70
CA ALA A 360 -9.00 12.87 -3.88
C ALA A 360 -9.23 11.42 -3.38
N LYS A 361 -10.03 11.26 -2.32
CA LYS A 361 -10.42 9.94 -1.80
C LYS A 361 -11.21 9.14 -2.83
N ASP A 362 -12.19 9.76 -3.48
CA ASP A 362 -13.01 9.06 -4.48
C ASP A 362 -12.16 8.58 -5.67
N ILE A 363 -11.27 9.45 -6.15
CA ILE A 363 -10.36 9.10 -7.24
C ILE A 363 -9.36 8.01 -6.81
N ALA A 364 -8.83 8.06 -5.57
CA ALA A 364 -7.97 7.00 -5.05
C ALA A 364 -8.71 5.65 -4.98
N MET A 365 -10.00 5.64 -4.62
CA MET A 365 -10.85 4.44 -4.65
C MET A 365 -11.05 3.91 -6.08
N ALA A 366 -11.33 4.77 -7.05
CA ALA A 366 -11.43 4.38 -8.45
C ALA A 366 -10.09 3.81 -8.98
N ALA A 367 -8.97 4.43 -8.61
CA ALA A 367 -7.63 3.93 -8.92
C ALA A 367 -7.34 2.58 -8.24
N ALA A 368 -7.79 2.39 -6.99
CA ALA A 368 -7.69 1.11 -6.28
C ALA A 368 -8.54 0.01 -6.95
N THR A 369 -9.70 0.37 -7.52
CA THR A 369 -10.50 -0.55 -8.34
C THR A 369 -9.72 -1.00 -9.58
N LEU A 370 -8.97 -0.09 -10.24
CA LEU A 370 -8.04 -0.48 -11.31
C LEU A 370 -6.90 -1.36 -10.78
N ALA A 371 -6.29 -1.00 -9.63
CA ALA A 371 -5.24 -1.79 -9.01
C ALA A 371 -5.70 -3.21 -8.64
N ASN A 372 -6.97 -3.35 -8.26
CA ASN A 372 -7.65 -4.61 -7.91
C ASN A 372 -8.30 -5.33 -9.12
N SER A 373 -7.73 -5.16 -10.30
CA SER A 373 -8.18 -5.82 -11.53
C SER A 373 -9.67 -5.59 -11.85
N GLY A 374 -10.21 -4.43 -11.50
CA GLY A 374 -11.58 -4.00 -11.81
C GLY A 374 -12.62 -4.37 -10.74
N VAL A 375 -12.21 -4.87 -9.59
CA VAL A 375 -13.08 -5.14 -8.43
C VAL A 375 -12.97 -4.00 -7.44
N CYS A 376 -14.09 -3.35 -7.14
CA CYS A 376 -14.11 -2.27 -6.13
C CYS A 376 -13.74 -2.81 -4.75
N PRO A 377 -12.73 -2.24 -4.06
CA PRO A 377 -12.25 -2.75 -2.77
C PRO A 377 -13.34 -2.85 -1.69
N VAL A 378 -14.24 -1.88 -1.62
CA VAL A 378 -15.25 -1.81 -0.54
C VAL A 378 -16.57 -2.51 -0.85
N THR A 379 -17.05 -2.49 -2.11
CA THR A 379 -18.29 -3.18 -2.47
C THR A 379 -18.09 -4.61 -2.92
N GLN A 380 -16.86 -4.96 -3.29
CA GLN A 380 -16.49 -6.23 -3.91
C GLN A 380 -17.20 -6.51 -5.24
N ASP A 381 -17.84 -5.48 -5.82
CA ASP A 381 -18.45 -5.59 -7.14
C ASP A 381 -17.37 -5.58 -8.22
N ARG A 382 -17.48 -6.49 -9.17
CA ARG A 382 -16.66 -6.43 -10.39
C ARG A 382 -17.27 -5.37 -11.32
N VAL A 383 -16.67 -4.20 -11.34
CA VAL A 383 -17.10 -3.07 -12.18
C VAL A 383 -16.49 -3.15 -13.57
N LEU A 384 -15.23 -3.58 -13.66
CA LEU A 384 -14.51 -3.73 -14.91
C LEU A 384 -13.98 -5.15 -15.06
N SER A 385 -13.92 -5.62 -16.31
CA SER A 385 -13.25 -6.88 -16.61
C SER A 385 -11.73 -6.72 -16.49
N GLN A 386 -11.04 -7.80 -16.14
CA GLN A 386 -9.58 -7.80 -16.09
C GLN A 386 -8.94 -7.42 -17.44
N ARG A 387 -9.60 -7.79 -18.56
CA ARG A 387 -9.16 -7.44 -19.91
C ARG A 387 -9.17 -5.93 -20.13
N THR A 388 -10.23 -5.24 -19.67
CA THR A 388 -10.34 -3.79 -19.74
C THR A 388 -9.22 -3.10 -18.97
N VAL A 389 -8.99 -3.50 -17.73
CA VAL A 389 -7.91 -2.94 -16.91
C VAL A 389 -6.54 -3.14 -17.58
N ARG A 390 -6.25 -4.35 -18.08
CA ARG A 390 -5.02 -4.66 -18.82
C ARG A 390 -4.85 -3.84 -20.10
N SER A 391 -5.93 -3.37 -20.70
CA SER A 391 -5.87 -2.50 -21.88
C SER A 391 -5.68 -1.04 -21.52
N CYS A 392 -6.15 -0.60 -20.35
CA CYS A 392 -6.10 0.79 -19.92
C CYS A 392 -4.74 1.18 -19.29
N LEU A 393 -4.22 0.37 -18.37
CA LEU A 393 -3.01 0.73 -17.61
C LEU A 393 -1.76 1.00 -18.47
N PRO A 394 -1.44 0.21 -19.52
CA PRO A 394 -0.32 0.52 -20.40
C PRO A 394 -0.48 1.84 -21.16
N VAL A 395 -1.70 2.19 -21.54
CA VAL A 395 -1.97 3.47 -22.23
C VAL A 395 -1.83 4.64 -21.26
N MET A 396 -2.28 4.49 -20.02
CA MET A 396 -2.01 5.49 -18.97
C MET A 396 -0.50 5.70 -18.76
N GLN A 397 0.26 4.62 -18.74
CA GLN A 397 1.72 4.65 -18.59
C GLN A 397 2.42 5.43 -19.71
N MET A 398 2.00 5.23 -20.96
CA MET A 398 2.61 5.86 -22.13
C MET A 398 2.16 7.31 -22.38
N ALA A 399 0.95 7.68 -21.97
CA ALA A 399 0.33 8.94 -22.39
C ALA A 399 -0.48 9.66 -21.28
N GLY A 400 -0.39 9.20 -20.02
CA GLY A 400 -1.23 9.71 -18.94
C GLY A 400 -0.78 11.05 -18.35
N MET A 401 0.49 11.40 -18.48
CA MET A 401 1.12 12.57 -17.86
C MET A 401 1.48 13.66 -18.88
N TYR A 402 0.61 13.84 -19.87
CA TYR A 402 0.83 14.79 -20.97
C TYR A 402 2.18 14.56 -21.67
N ASN A 403 2.91 15.63 -21.99
CA ASN A 403 4.22 15.56 -22.64
C ASN A 403 5.34 15.09 -21.69
N GLY A 404 5.07 14.95 -20.39
CA GLY A 404 5.99 14.42 -19.38
C GLY A 404 5.85 12.91 -19.13
N SER A 405 5.04 12.17 -19.92
CA SER A 405 4.75 10.76 -19.64
C SER A 405 5.98 9.85 -19.65
N GLY A 406 6.94 10.12 -20.52
CA GLY A 406 8.17 9.32 -20.63
C GLY A 406 9.09 9.50 -19.42
N GLU A 407 9.36 10.75 -19.03
CA GLU A 407 10.17 11.10 -17.86
C GLU A 407 9.50 10.60 -16.58
N PHE A 408 8.20 10.82 -16.43
CA PHE A 408 7.42 10.29 -15.31
C PHE A 408 7.53 8.78 -15.21
N PHE A 409 7.45 8.06 -16.33
CA PHE A 409 7.57 6.61 -16.31
C PHE A 409 8.99 6.15 -15.95
N GLN A 410 10.02 6.85 -16.40
CA GLN A 410 11.40 6.55 -16.05
C GLN A 410 11.65 6.70 -14.54
N ASP A 411 11.12 7.77 -13.92
CA ASP A 411 11.40 8.12 -12.54
C ASP A 411 10.47 7.42 -11.54
N ILE A 412 9.17 7.31 -11.89
CA ILE A 412 8.12 6.83 -10.99
C ILE A 412 7.67 5.40 -11.34
N GLY A 413 7.64 5.07 -12.64
CA GLY A 413 7.37 3.73 -13.15
C GLY A 413 5.95 3.19 -12.92
N LEU A 414 4.97 4.05 -12.68
CA LEU A 414 3.58 3.68 -12.41
C LEU A 414 2.63 4.22 -13.46
N PRO A 415 1.55 3.49 -13.81
CA PRO A 415 0.44 4.05 -14.57
C PRO A 415 -0.18 5.22 -13.82
N ALA A 416 -0.29 6.37 -14.47
CA ALA A 416 -0.83 7.58 -13.86
C ALA A 416 -1.66 8.40 -14.84
N LYS A 417 -2.49 9.30 -14.31
CA LYS A 417 -3.19 10.31 -15.11
C LYS A 417 -3.28 11.63 -14.37
N SER A 418 -2.87 12.68 -15.07
CA SER A 418 -2.94 14.07 -14.63
C SER A 418 -4.19 14.78 -15.17
N GLY A 419 -4.67 15.75 -14.40
CA GLY A 419 -5.74 16.67 -14.79
C GLY A 419 -5.37 18.11 -14.44
N VAL A 420 -5.64 19.03 -15.34
CA VAL A 420 -5.30 20.47 -15.15
C VAL A 420 -6.11 21.13 -14.02
N GLY A 421 -7.05 20.43 -13.39
CA GLY A 421 -7.66 20.84 -12.11
C GLY A 421 -6.73 20.67 -10.89
N GLY A 422 -5.51 20.16 -11.08
CA GLY A 422 -4.51 19.98 -10.02
C GLY A 422 -4.44 18.56 -9.47
N GLY A 423 -5.18 17.61 -10.03
CA GLY A 423 -5.16 16.22 -9.60
C GLY A 423 -4.17 15.36 -10.40
N ILE A 424 -3.50 14.45 -9.69
CA ILE A 424 -2.78 13.31 -10.29
C ILE A 424 -3.23 12.05 -9.57
N PHE A 425 -3.61 11.01 -10.30
CA PHE A 425 -3.77 9.70 -9.68
C PHE A 425 -2.82 8.66 -10.28
N LEU A 426 -2.41 7.72 -9.44
CA LEU A 426 -1.51 6.64 -9.77
C LEU A 426 -2.16 5.30 -9.41
N VAL A 427 -1.79 4.27 -10.14
CA VAL A 427 -2.19 2.90 -9.87
C VAL A 427 -0.94 2.07 -9.56
N VAL A 428 -0.87 1.54 -8.35
CA VAL A 428 0.10 0.51 -7.98
C VAL A 428 -0.59 -0.84 -8.14
N PRO A 429 -0.33 -1.59 -9.22
CA PRO A 429 -1.06 -2.82 -9.51
C PRO A 429 -1.00 -3.81 -8.34
N GLN A 430 -2.14 -4.43 -8.01
CA GLN A 430 -2.32 -5.40 -6.93
C GLN A 430 -2.07 -4.86 -5.51
N LEU A 431 -1.87 -3.54 -5.34
CA LEU A 431 -1.61 -2.97 -4.03
C LEU A 431 -2.56 -1.82 -3.70
N MET A 432 -2.52 -0.70 -4.44
CA MET A 432 -3.26 0.51 -4.06
C MET A 432 -3.51 1.46 -5.22
N GLY A 433 -4.50 2.33 -5.05
CA GLY A 433 -4.71 3.56 -5.81
C GLY A 433 -4.31 4.76 -4.96
N ILE A 434 -3.67 5.74 -5.60
CA ILE A 434 -3.19 6.97 -4.96
C ILE A 434 -3.80 8.14 -5.73
N CYS A 435 -4.29 9.15 -5.04
CA CYS A 435 -4.65 10.44 -5.63
C CYS A 435 -4.06 11.58 -4.83
N ILE A 436 -3.42 12.51 -5.53
CA ILE A 436 -2.86 13.73 -4.98
C ILE A 436 -3.58 14.90 -5.65
N PHE A 437 -4.10 15.82 -4.83
CA PHE A 437 -4.72 17.05 -5.28
C PHE A 437 -3.90 18.25 -4.80
N SER A 438 -3.40 19.05 -5.75
CA SER A 438 -2.81 20.37 -5.50
C SER A 438 -2.85 21.19 -6.78
N PRO A 439 -3.48 22.38 -6.78
CA PRO A 439 -3.81 23.12 -8.01
C PRO A 439 -2.63 23.75 -8.75
N ARG A 440 -1.47 23.92 -8.11
CA ARG A 440 -0.27 24.49 -8.73
C ARG A 440 0.34 23.51 -9.73
N LEU A 441 0.44 23.96 -11.00
CA LEU A 441 0.89 23.15 -12.14
C LEU A 441 2.28 23.57 -12.60
N ASP A 442 2.99 22.61 -13.20
CA ASP A 442 4.20 22.85 -13.97
C ASP A 442 3.88 23.37 -15.38
N LEU A 443 4.91 23.62 -16.19
CA LEU A 443 4.75 24.09 -17.56
C LEU A 443 4.09 23.09 -18.50
N VAL A 444 4.03 21.81 -18.11
CA VAL A 444 3.41 20.73 -18.88
C VAL A 444 1.94 20.52 -18.49
N GLY A 445 1.51 21.05 -17.35
CA GLY A 445 0.15 20.97 -16.84
C GLY A 445 -0.04 19.91 -15.75
N ASN A 446 1.03 19.37 -15.16
CA ASN A 446 0.99 18.42 -14.06
C ASN A 446 1.10 19.13 -12.71
N SER A 447 0.40 18.65 -11.69
CA SER A 447 0.53 19.15 -10.33
C SER A 447 1.95 18.97 -9.79
N ILE A 448 2.62 20.06 -9.42
CA ILE A 448 4.01 20.05 -8.94
C ILE A 448 4.12 19.25 -7.64
N ARG A 449 3.29 19.55 -6.62
CA ARG A 449 3.27 18.78 -5.38
C ARG A 449 2.89 17.32 -5.64
N GLY A 450 2.01 17.08 -6.64
CA GLY A 450 1.63 15.72 -7.04
C GLY A 450 2.80 14.90 -7.58
N LEU A 451 3.65 15.50 -8.44
CA LEU A 451 4.86 14.87 -8.95
C LEU A 451 5.88 14.60 -7.83
N GLU A 452 6.06 15.57 -6.93
CA GLU A 452 7.01 15.46 -5.82
C GLU A 452 6.60 14.36 -4.83
N VAL A 453 5.30 14.27 -4.47
CA VAL A 453 4.78 13.16 -3.64
C VAL A 453 4.99 11.81 -4.33
N ALA A 454 4.70 11.69 -5.63
CA ALA A 454 4.90 10.45 -6.36
C ALA A 454 6.38 10.01 -6.32
N LYS A 455 7.31 10.96 -6.46
CA LYS A 455 8.75 10.71 -6.36
C LYS A 455 9.16 10.26 -4.97
N GLU A 456 8.73 10.96 -3.92
CA GLU A 456 9.03 10.59 -2.52
C GLU A 456 8.52 9.18 -2.17
N ILE A 457 7.33 8.81 -2.68
CA ILE A 457 6.78 7.46 -2.49
C ILE A 457 7.68 6.41 -3.15
N THR A 458 8.11 6.62 -4.40
CA THR A 458 8.95 5.66 -5.12
C THR A 458 10.40 5.63 -4.64
N GLU A 459 10.91 6.71 -4.07
CA GLU A 459 12.21 6.73 -3.39
C GLU A 459 12.19 5.97 -2.06
N LYS A 460 11.04 5.92 -1.39
CA LYS A 460 10.91 5.25 -0.09
C LYS A 460 10.45 3.80 -0.21
N TYR A 461 9.55 3.50 -1.15
CA TYR A 461 8.90 2.19 -1.26
C TYR A 461 9.19 1.50 -2.59
N LEU A 462 9.24 0.16 -2.55
CA LEU A 462 9.37 -0.70 -3.73
C LEU A 462 8.02 -0.81 -4.44
N VAL A 463 7.66 0.19 -5.23
CA VAL A 463 6.38 0.27 -5.96
C VAL A 463 6.54 0.50 -7.46
N HIS A 464 7.73 0.80 -7.95
CA HIS A 464 8.01 0.92 -9.38
C HIS A 464 7.80 -0.44 -10.07
N LEU A 465 7.20 -0.47 -11.26
CA LEU A 465 6.85 -1.73 -11.97
C LEU A 465 8.06 -2.66 -12.21
N PHE A 466 9.27 -2.11 -12.26
CA PHE A 466 10.50 -2.87 -12.45
C PHE A 466 11.31 -3.10 -11.18
N ASP A 467 10.80 -2.75 -10.01
CA ASP A 467 11.51 -2.99 -8.74
C ASP A 467 11.81 -4.47 -8.49
N GLY A 468 10.99 -5.39 -8.98
CA GLY A 468 11.24 -6.83 -8.86
C GLY A 468 12.53 -7.33 -9.57
N THR A 469 13.18 -6.50 -10.37
CA THR A 469 14.48 -6.77 -11.01
C THR A 469 15.67 -6.17 -10.28
N MET A 470 15.40 -5.37 -9.21
CA MET A 470 16.41 -4.62 -8.46
C MET A 470 16.43 -5.11 -7.00
N THR A 471 17.61 -5.28 -6.46
CA THR A 471 17.82 -5.61 -5.03
C THR A 471 18.22 -4.35 -4.25
N ASP A 472 17.34 -3.34 -4.23
CA ASP A 472 17.59 -2.13 -3.44
C ASP A 472 17.18 -2.36 -1.98
N THR A 473 18.18 -2.46 -1.10
CA THR A 473 17.98 -2.68 0.34
C THR A 473 17.60 -1.42 1.12
N LYS A 474 17.59 -0.24 0.47
CA LYS A 474 17.26 1.03 1.13
C LYS A 474 15.77 1.34 1.09
N ARG A 475 15.05 0.81 0.12
CA ARG A 475 13.60 1.02 -0.03
C ARG A 475 12.82 -0.12 0.60
N ILE A 476 11.65 0.18 1.12
CA ILE A 476 10.78 -0.74 1.87
C ILE A 476 9.74 -1.35 0.93
N ASP A 477 9.53 -2.67 0.98
CA ASP A 477 8.35 -3.28 0.34
C ASP A 477 7.12 -3.08 1.26
N PRO A 478 6.15 -2.24 0.88
CA PRO A 478 5.00 -1.96 1.73
C PRO A 478 4.05 -3.16 1.90
N ARG A 479 4.23 -4.23 1.13
CA ARG A 479 3.45 -5.49 1.22
C ARG A 479 3.94 -6.39 2.35
N LEU A 480 5.11 -6.07 2.93
CA LEU A 480 5.72 -6.83 4.01
C LEU A 480 5.71 -6.02 5.29
N PRO A 481 5.54 -6.63 6.47
CA PRO A 481 5.87 -6.01 7.73
C PRO A 481 7.31 -5.48 7.71
N VAL A 482 7.57 -4.32 8.29
CA VAL A 482 8.90 -3.69 8.30
C VAL A 482 9.93 -4.62 8.94
N ALA A 483 9.56 -5.26 10.05
CA ALA A 483 10.40 -6.26 10.71
C ALA A 483 10.74 -7.44 9.77
N ARG A 484 9.77 -7.96 9.03
CA ARG A 484 9.99 -9.03 8.04
C ARG A 484 10.89 -8.58 6.89
N TRP A 485 10.68 -7.37 6.38
CA TRP A 485 11.52 -6.82 5.33
C TRP A 485 13.00 -6.71 5.79
N ARG A 486 13.23 -6.23 7.02
CA ARG A 486 14.57 -6.18 7.61
C ARG A 486 15.15 -7.58 7.83
N ALA A 487 14.38 -8.49 8.41
CA ALA A 487 14.80 -9.88 8.61
C ALA A 487 15.20 -10.54 7.28
N ASN A 488 14.39 -10.39 6.24
CA ASN A 488 14.67 -10.95 4.91
C ASN A 488 15.96 -10.39 4.28
N ASN A 489 16.33 -9.15 4.61
CA ASN A 489 17.54 -8.53 4.07
C ASN A 489 18.83 -9.01 4.74
N CYS A 490 18.80 -9.36 6.02
CA CYS A 490 20.00 -9.76 6.78
C CYS A 490 20.07 -11.27 7.08
N ALA A 491 18.95 -11.92 7.36
CA ALA A 491 18.91 -13.28 7.87
C ALA A 491 19.69 -14.26 6.98
N GLU A 492 19.41 -14.27 5.68
CA GLU A 492 20.04 -15.24 4.76
C GLU A 492 21.57 -15.09 4.70
N ALA A 493 22.08 -13.84 4.71
CA ALA A 493 23.50 -13.58 4.69
C ALA A 493 24.19 -13.96 6.02
N ILE A 494 23.56 -13.61 7.13
CA ILE A 494 24.05 -13.89 8.48
C ILE A 494 24.08 -15.40 8.75
N TRP A 495 22.98 -16.10 8.47
CA TRP A 495 22.90 -17.56 8.62
C TRP A 495 23.85 -18.30 7.70
N ALA A 496 23.99 -17.85 6.44
CA ALA A 496 24.97 -18.44 5.54
C ALA A 496 26.41 -18.28 6.07
N ALA A 497 26.72 -17.14 6.67
CA ALA A 497 28.02 -16.88 7.26
C ALA A 497 28.24 -17.69 8.55
N SER A 498 27.25 -17.77 9.43
CA SER A 498 27.27 -18.58 10.65
C SER A 498 27.46 -20.08 10.37
N ASN A 499 26.84 -20.60 9.29
CA ASN A 499 26.93 -22.00 8.88
C ASN A 499 28.07 -22.31 7.90
N GLY A 500 28.94 -21.36 7.59
CA GLY A 500 30.06 -21.55 6.67
C GLY A 500 29.66 -21.75 5.18
N SER A 501 28.47 -21.32 4.77
CA SER A 501 27.93 -21.58 3.44
C SER A 501 28.36 -20.55 2.39
N ILE A 502 29.58 -20.67 1.87
CA ILE A 502 30.11 -19.82 0.79
C ILE A 502 29.16 -19.80 -0.43
N ARG A 503 28.61 -20.97 -0.79
CA ARG A 503 27.73 -21.11 -1.97
C ARG A 503 26.49 -20.22 -1.86
N THR A 504 25.90 -20.07 -0.67
CA THR A 504 24.78 -19.19 -0.45
C THR A 504 25.23 -17.72 -0.57
N LEU A 505 26.37 -17.36 0.00
CA LEU A 505 26.93 -16.01 -0.10
C LEU A 505 27.27 -15.63 -1.55
N GLU A 506 27.85 -16.54 -2.34
CA GLU A 506 28.11 -16.34 -3.79
C GLU A 506 26.81 -16.06 -4.55
N ARG A 507 25.72 -16.78 -4.22
CA ARG A 507 24.42 -16.56 -4.81
C ARG A 507 23.86 -15.17 -4.42
N LEU A 508 24.03 -14.76 -3.17
CA LEU A 508 23.61 -13.43 -2.71
C LEU A 508 24.39 -12.31 -3.44
N VAL A 509 25.70 -12.46 -3.60
CA VAL A 509 26.53 -11.53 -4.40
C VAL A 509 26.06 -11.50 -5.85
N SER A 510 25.83 -12.65 -6.47
CA SER A 510 25.33 -12.73 -7.84
C SER A 510 23.97 -12.05 -8.03
N SER A 511 23.16 -12.02 -6.98
CA SER A 511 21.86 -11.33 -6.90
C SER A 511 22.00 -9.87 -6.46
N GLN A 512 23.21 -9.32 -6.38
CA GLN A 512 23.52 -7.96 -5.94
C GLN A 512 23.01 -7.63 -4.51
N ARG A 513 22.86 -8.63 -3.65
CA ARG A 513 22.51 -8.40 -2.25
C ARG A 513 23.68 -7.76 -1.51
N ASN A 514 23.38 -6.83 -0.62
CA ASN A 514 24.37 -6.22 0.26
C ASN A 514 24.79 -7.23 1.33
N LEU A 515 26.08 -7.49 1.47
CA LEU A 515 26.65 -8.33 2.53
C LEU A 515 27.17 -7.53 3.74
N GLU A 516 27.08 -6.20 3.73
CA GLU A 516 27.37 -5.34 4.89
C GLU A 516 26.15 -5.12 5.80
N VAL A 517 25.08 -5.90 5.61
CA VAL A 517 23.89 -5.84 6.44
C VAL A 517 24.18 -6.35 7.85
N GLY A 518 23.64 -5.65 8.84
CA GLY A 518 23.66 -6.07 10.24
C GLY A 518 22.27 -6.49 10.70
N ASP A 519 22.24 -7.35 11.72
CA ASP A 519 21.02 -7.64 12.47
C ASP A 519 20.65 -6.49 13.43
N TYR A 520 19.70 -6.73 14.32
CA TYR A 520 19.26 -5.79 15.36
C TYR A 520 20.38 -5.39 16.34
N ASP A 521 21.41 -6.20 16.52
CA ASP A 521 22.60 -5.90 17.31
C ASP A 521 23.77 -5.36 16.46
N ARG A 522 23.52 -5.07 15.16
CA ARG A 522 24.51 -4.65 14.15
C ARG A 522 25.58 -5.70 13.86
N ARG A 523 25.32 -6.95 14.20
CA ARG A 523 26.22 -8.04 13.88
C ARG A 523 26.07 -8.38 12.40
N THR A 524 27.16 -8.40 11.68
CA THR A 524 27.22 -8.64 10.24
C THR A 524 27.59 -10.09 9.94
N PRO A 525 27.42 -10.57 8.71
CA PRO A 525 27.92 -11.88 8.28
C PRO A 525 29.40 -12.10 8.67
N LEU A 526 30.21 -11.03 8.67
CA LEU A 526 31.61 -11.11 9.04
C LEU A 526 31.84 -11.40 10.55
N HIS A 527 30.97 -10.87 11.44
CA HIS A 527 30.98 -11.21 12.87
C HIS A 527 30.69 -12.69 13.07
N LEU A 528 29.64 -13.20 12.44
CA LEU A 528 29.22 -14.59 12.63
C LEU A 528 30.23 -15.58 12.07
N ALA A 529 30.75 -15.35 10.87
CA ALA A 529 31.80 -16.15 10.27
C ALA A 529 33.08 -16.19 11.18
N SER A 530 33.36 -15.04 11.81
CA SER A 530 34.51 -14.93 12.74
C SER A 530 34.28 -15.64 14.08
N ALA A 531 33.04 -15.55 14.60
CA ALA A 531 32.63 -16.22 15.82
C ALA A 531 32.62 -17.74 15.69
N GLU A 532 32.19 -18.27 14.54
CA GLU A 532 32.08 -19.71 14.26
C GLU A 532 33.36 -20.31 13.61
N GLY A 533 34.38 -19.51 13.32
CA GLY A 533 35.69 -19.99 12.84
C GLY A 533 35.73 -20.32 11.35
N HIS A 534 34.82 -19.78 10.55
CA HIS A 534 34.73 -20.07 9.12
C HIS A 534 35.71 -19.23 8.28
N ILE A 535 36.99 -19.63 8.25
CA ILE A 535 38.08 -18.92 7.59
C ILE A 535 37.81 -18.61 6.14
N ASP A 536 37.27 -19.57 5.40
CA ASP A 536 36.95 -19.42 3.96
C ASP A 536 35.90 -18.37 3.74
N VAL A 537 34.87 -18.31 4.62
CA VAL A 537 33.83 -17.30 4.56
C VAL A 537 34.36 -15.91 4.91
N VAL A 538 35.20 -15.80 5.93
CA VAL A 538 35.86 -14.54 6.30
C VAL A 538 36.68 -14.01 5.14
N ASN A 539 37.51 -14.85 4.50
CA ASN A 539 38.29 -14.46 3.33
C ASN A 539 37.37 -14.06 2.15
N PHE A 540 36.29 -14.81 1.90
CA PHE A 540 35.33 -14.48 0.85
C PHE A 540 34.71 -13.10 1.08
N LEU A 541 34.18 -12.83 2.28
CA LEU A 541 33.53 -11.55 2.61
C LEU A 541 34.51 -10.37 2.48
N LEU A 542 35.72 -10.50 2.99
CA LEU A 542 36.76 -9.48 2.86
C LEU A 542 37.14 -9.23 1.38
N ASN A 543 37.23 -10.27 0.55
CA ASN A 543 37.48 -10.15 -0.89
C ASN A 543 36.32 -9.50 -1.64
N GLN A 544 35.08 -9.59 -1.15
CA GLN A 544 33.93 -8.85 -1.67
C GLN A 544 33.91 -7.38 -1.21
N GLY A 545 34.87 -6.94 -0.40
CA GLY A 545 34.97 -5.58 0.09
C GLY A 545 34.14 -5.29 1.35
N VAL A 546 33.58 -6.32 2.01
CA VAL A 546 32.86 -6.16 3.27
C VAL A 546 33.80 -5.65 4.34
N LYS A 547 33.43 -4.53 4.97
CA LYS A 547 34.24 -3.86 5.99
C LYS A 547 33.96 -4.44 7.37
N PRO A 548 35.02 -4.68 8.18
CA PRO A 548 34.83 -4.94 9.60
C PRO A 548 34.33 -3.67 10.28
N ILE A 549 33.09 -3.68 10.74
CA ILE A 549 32.45 -2.60 11.51
C ILE A 549 32.12 -3.08 12.91
N PRO A 550 31.97 -2.21 13.90
CA PRO A 550 31.62 -2.63 15.25
C PRO A 550 30.15 -2.98 15.36
N ASP A 551 29.83 -3.97 16.19
CA ASP A 551 28.50 -4.30 16.64
C ASP A 551 27.94 -3.25 17.63
N ARG A 552 26.78 -3.52 18.23
CA ARG A 552 26.15 -2.66 19.26
C ARG A 552 27.05 -2.32 20.45
N TRP A 553 27.88 -3.25 20.83
CA TRP A 553 28.75 -3.12 22.01
C TRP A 553 30.16 -2.62 21.70
N GLY A 554 30.42 -2.27 20.46
CA GLY A 554 31.71 -1.84 19.96
C GLY A 554 32.68 -2.99 19.65
N GLY A 555 32.17 -4.24 19.66
CA GLY A 555 32.92 -5.43 19.28
C GLY A 555 33.10 -5.52 17.77
N TYR A 556 34.32 -5.75 17.31
CA TYR A 556 34.61 -6.01 15.91
C TYR A 556 34.65 -7.52 15.63
N PRO A 557 34.52 -7.98 14.37
CA PRO A 557 34.62 -9.40 14.02
C PRO A 557 35.90 -10.08 14.54
N ILE A 558 37.01 -9.34 14.67
CA ILE A 558 38.24 -9.84 15.27
C ILE A 558 38.06 -10.16 16.78
N SER A 559 37.22 -9.44 17.50
CA SER A 559 36.93 -9.70 18.91
C SER A 559 36.17 -11.03 19.05
N ASP A 560 35.21 -11.29 18.16
CA ASP A 560 34.52 -12.58 18.11
C ASP A 560 35.50 -13.75 17.87
N ALA A 561 36.41 -13.58 16.89
CA ALA A 561 37.42 -14.60 16.61
C ALA A 561 38.36 -14.87 17.83
N LYS A 562 38.75 -13.81 18.54
CA LYS A 562 39.56 -13.95 19.76
C LYS A 562 38.82 -14.69 20.88
N ASN A 563 37.58 -14.31 21.11
CA ASN A 563 36.74 -14.85 22.17
C ASN A 563 36.40 -16.33 21.99
N ASN A 564 36.43 -16.81 20.73
CA ASN A 564 36.16 -18.18 20.38
C ASN A 564 37.44 -18.95 19.94
N ASP A 565 38.66 -18.45 20.27
CA ASP A 565 39.95 -19.09 20.03
C ASP A 565 40.27 -19.37 18.53
N HIS A 566 39.80 -18.55 17.63
CA HIS A 566 40.03 -18.67 16.17
C HIS A 566 41.27 -17.88 15.72
N GLU A 567 42.45 -18.30 16.13
CA GLU A 567 43.74 -17.66 15.92
C GLU A 567 44.06 -17.33 14.46
N GLU A 568 43.67 -18.19 13.50
CA GLU A 568 43.91 -17.97 12.06
C GLU A 568 43.14 -16.75 11.55
N ILE A 569 41.90 -16.58 11.99
CA ILE A 569 41.03 -15.44 11.64
C ILE A 569 41.57 -14.16 12.29
N VAL A 570 42.01 -14.24 13.55
CA VAL A 570 42.68 -13.12 14.24
C VAL A 570 43.90 -12.64 13.46
N ASN A 571 44.70 -13.57 12.90
CA ASN A 571 45.85 -13.21 12.08
C ASN A 571 45.48 -12.61 10.71
N ILE A 572 44.33 -12.95 10.14
CA ILE A 572 43.80 -12.30 8.92
C ILE A 572 43.50 -10.83 9.23
N PHE A 573 42.74 -10.56 10.28
CA PHE A 573 42.37 -9.18 10.65
C PHE A 573 43.58 -8.32 11.07
N LYS A 574 44.56 -8.86 11.78
CA LYS A 574 45.78 -8.12 12.12
C LYS A 574 46.56 -7.60 10.91
N LYS A 575 46.42 -8.25 9.75
CA LYS A 575 47.07 -7.81 8.51
C LYS A 575 46.34 -6.64 7.84
N LEU A 576 45.09 -6.34 8.24
CA LEU A 576 44.27 -5.27 7.68
C LEU A 576 44.54 -3.91 8.31
N ASP A 577 45.40 -3.83 9.34
CA ASP A 577 45.77 -2.59 10.06
C ASP A 577 44.55 -1.76 10.52
N ILE A 578 43.54 -2.43 11.07
CA ILE A 578 42.30 -1.80 11.55
C ILE A 578 42.49 -1.50 13.03
N ASP A 579 42.25 -0.24 13.41
CA ASP A 579 42.20 0.18 14.81
C ASP A 579 40.90 -0.33 15.42
N TYR A 580 41.00 -1.24 16.41
CA TYR A 580 39.84 -1.83 17.09
C TYR A 580 39.98 -1.71 18.59
N THR A 581 38.87 -1.34 19.24
CA THR A 581 38.73 -1.36 20.69
C THR A 581 38.17 -2.70 21.15
N GLU A 582 38.60 -3.19 22.31
CA GLU A 582 38.00 -4.39 22.87
C GLU A 582 36.58 -4.11 23.39
N PRO A 583 35.62 -5.04 23.21
CA PRO A 583 34.24 -4.85 23.64
C PRO A 583 34.17 -4.74 25.18
N LEU A 584 33.24 -3.91 25.64
CA LEU A 584 33.14 -3.50 27.04
C LEU A 584 32.58 -4.56 28.01
N HIS A 585 32.07 -5.71 27.55
CA HIS A 585 31.36 -6.63 28.44
C HIS A 585 31.47 -8.11 28.06
N PHE A 586 32.05 -8.89 28.96
CA PHE A 586 31.78 -10.32 29.16
C PHE A 586 31.38 -10.54 30.62
N VAL A 587 30.28 -11.26 30.82
CA VAL A 587 29.96 -11.81 32.15
C VAL A 587 30.77 -13.07 32.31
N GLU A 588 31.73 -13.05 33.25
CA GLU A 588 32.70 -14.16 33.49
C GLU A 588 32.04 -15.45 34.02
N ASP A 589 30.77 -15.44 34.42
CA ASP A 589 30.12 -16.57 35.11
C ASP A 589 29.26 -17.37 34.11
N ARG A 590 29.88 -18.38 33.50
CA ARG A 590 29.23 -19.34 32.59
C ARG A 590 28.69 -20.60 33.31
N ASP A 591 28.80 -20.69 34.65
CA ASP A 591 28.40 -21.86 35.39
C ASP A 591 26.89 -21.87 35.70
N GLY A 592 26.20 -22.72 34.97
CA GLY A 592 24.89 -23.26 35.33
C GLY A 592 23.68 -22.59 34.74
N VAL A 593 22.97 -23.41 34.10
CA VAL A 593 21.63 -23.35 33.56
C VAL A 593 21.61 -23.05 32.05
N ILE A 594 21.48 -24.11 31.30
CA ILE A 594 21.09 -24.09 29.91
C ILE A 594 19.61 -23.68 29.92
N ASP A 595 19.37 -22.51 29.44
CA ASP A 595 18.05 -21.95 29.48
C ASP A 595 17.20 -22.43 28.32
N GLU A 596 15.96 -22.72 28.63
CA GLU A 596 14.96 -23.19 27.74
C GLU A 596 14.50 -22.04 26.81
N PHE A 597 15.30 -21.67 25.81
CA PHE A 597 14.73 -20.97 24.66
C PHE A 597 14.15 -22.00 23.67
N ALA A 598 13.03 -21.68 23.05
CA ALA A 598 12.45 -22.56 22.06
C ALA A 598 13.25 -22.45 20.75
N VAL A 599 13.80 -23.57 20.30
CA VAL A 599 14.31 -23.68 18.92
C VAL A 599 13.09 -23.76 17.99
N TYR A 600 12.98 -22.81 17.10
CA TYR A 600 11.90 -22.76 16.12
C TYR A 600 12.45 -23.02 14.72
N GLU A 601 11.81 -23.92 13.98
CA GLU A 601 12.32 -24.38 12.66
C GLU A 601 12.43 -23.27 11.62
N ASN A 602 11.63 -22.20 11.77
CA ASN A 602 11.67 -21.06 10.85
C ASN A 602 12.46 -19.88 11.44
N GLU A 603 13.76 -19.91 11.26
CA GLU A 603 14.73 -18.93 11.74
C GLU A 603 14.43 -17.50 11.26
N SER A 604 13.88 -17.35 10.05
CA SER A 604 13.51 -16.02 9.53
C SER A 604 12.39 -15.36 10.36
N LEU A 605 11.43 -16.14 10.86
CA LEU A 605 10.36 -15.62 11.70
C LEU A 605 10.86 -15.28 13.11
N VAL A 606 11.90 -15.97 13.60
CA VAL A 606 12.56 -15.62 14.88
C VAL A 606 13.24 -14.27 14.75
N ILE A 607 14.03 -14.06 13.70
CA ILE A 607 14.71 -12.78 13.46
C ILE A 607 13.68 -11.66 13.29
N GLU A 608 12.57 -11.92 12.58
CA GLU A 608 11.47 -10.97 12.45
C GLU A 608 10.87 -10.59 13.82
N LEU A 609 10.67 -11.58 14.71
CA LEU A 609 10.19 -11.35 16.08
C LEU A 609 11.14 -10.46 16.89
N LEU A 610 12.45 -10.68 16.74
CA LEU A 610 13.46 -9.91 17.43
C LEU A 610 13.53 -8.46 16.91
N PHE A 611 13.42 -8.23 15.60
CA PHE A 611 13.31 -6.88 15.05
C PHE A 611 12.05 -6.16 15.54
N ALA A 612 10.89 -6.83 15.51
CA ALA A 612 9.64 -6.25 16.00
C ALA A 612 9.75 -5.84 17.48
N ALA A 613 10.39 -6.68 18.30
CA ALA A 613 10.61 -6.38 19.72
C ALA A 613 11.57 -5.20 19.94
N ALA A 614 12.64 -5.12 19.15
CA ALA A 614 13.58 -4.01 19.21
C ALA A 614 12.92 -2.66 18.88
N GLU A 615 11.99 -2.66 17.92
CA GLU A 615 11.30 -1.46 17.42
C GLU A 615 10.03 -1.07 18.21
N ASN A 616 9.72 -1.78 19.30
CA ASN A 616 8.49 -1.64 20.07
C ASN A 616 7.21 -1.89 19.22
N ASP A 617 7.34 -2.69 18.15
CA ASP A 617 6.22 -3.06 17.29
C ASP A 617 5.42 -4.20 17.91
N VAL A 618 4.56 -3.85 18.88
CA VAL A 618 3.66 -4.80 19.54
C VAL A 618 2.69 -5.43 18.54
N SER A 619 2.35 -4.73 17.46
CA SER A 619 1.46 -5.27 16.42
C SER A 619 2.15 -6.41 15.67
N GLY A 620 3.39 -6.22 15.23
CA GLY A 620 4.19 -7.23 14.57
C GLY A 620 4.44 -8.44 15.46
N ILE A 621 4.81 -8.21 16.74
CA ILE A 621 4.96 -9.30 17.74
C ILE A 621 3.68 -10.12 17.84
N ARG A 622 2.52 -9.46 17.97
CA ARG A 622 1.21 -10.11 18.06
C ARG A 622 0.90 -10.96 16.81
N GLN A 623 1.21 -10.45 15.64
CA GLN A 623 0.99 -11.17 14.38
C GLN A 623 1.83 -12.45 14.31
N LEU A 624 3.09 -12.40 14.74
CA LEU A 624 3.99 -13.56 14.78
C LEU A 624 3.54 -14.60 15.80
N VAL A 625 3.14 -14.17 16.98
CA VAL A 625 2.54 -15.04 18.02
C VAL A 625 1.25 -15.69 17.50
N ALA A 626 0.39 -14.94 16.80
CA ALA A 626 -0.81 -15.47 16.17
C ALA A 626 -0.51 -16.52 15.09
N GLN A 627 0.64 -16.43 14.42
CA GLN A 627 1.14 -17.43 13.47
C GLN A 627 1.73 -18.67 14.16
N GLY A 628 1.92 -18.62 15.47
CA GLY A 628 2.45 -19.72 16.29
C GLY A 628 3.94 -19.66 16.58
N VAL A 629 4.59 -18.50 16.34
CA VAL A 629 6.00 -18.29 16.77
C VAL A 629 6.05 -18.21 18.30
N PRO A 630 6.85 -19.03 18.96
CA PRO A 630 6.98 -18.97 20.42
C PRO A 630 7.55 -17.61 20.87
N VAL A 631 6.95 -16.98 21.88
CA VAL A 631 7.42 -15.66 22.38
C VAL A 631 8.86 -15.68 22.90
N HIS A 632 9.36 -16.85 23.29
CA HIS A 632 10.71 -17.07 23.82
C HIS A 632 11.64 -17.80 22.84
N ALA A 633 11.31 -17.76 21.54
CA ALA A 633 12.22 -18.26 20.53
C ALA A 633 13.51 -17.42 20.51
N GLY A 634 14.65 -18.09 20.45
CA GLY A 634 15.97 -17.47 20.41
C GLY A 634 16.63 -17.61 19.04
N ASP A 635 17.52 -16.67 18.73
CA ASP A 635 18.35 -16.70 17.52
C ASP A 635 19.65 -17.51 17.71
N TYR A 636 20.59 -17.38 16.77
CA TYR A 636 21.91 -18.01 16.77
C TYR A 636 22.81 -17.60 17.95
N ASP A 637 22.55 -16.47 18.60
CA ASP A 637 23.23 -15.99 19.79
C ASP A 637 22.40 -16.25 21.08
N SER A 638 21.32 -17.06 20.98
CA SER A 638 20.37 -17.33 22.06
C SER A 638 19.65 -16.07 22.57
N ARG A 639 19.64 -15.02 21.74
CA ARG A 639 18.91 -13.79 22.06
C ARG A 639 17.43 -13.99 21.78
N THR A 640 16.60 -13.51 22.68
CA THR A 640 15.15 -13.57 22.53
C THR A 640 14.55 -12.19 22.36
N ALA A 641 13.30 -12.13 21.93
CA ALA A 641 12.57 -10.87 21.77
C ALA A 641 12.62 -10.00 23.04
N LEU A 642 12.59 -10.59 24.23
CA LEU A 642 12.67 -9.85 25.49
C LEU A 642 14.06 -9.22 25.75
N HIS A 643 15.14 -9.85 25.29
CA HIS A 643 16.47 -9.25 25.36
C HIS A 643 16.53 -7.97 24.53
N LEU A 644 16.00 -8.02 23.29
CA LEU A 644 16.04 -6.89 22.38
C LEU A 644 15.10 -5.76 22.83
N ALA A 645 13.88 -6.08 23.23
CA ALA A 645 12.96 -5.10 23.78
C ALA A 645 13.54 -4.41 25.04
N ALA A 646 14.24 -5.17 25.87
CA ALA A 646 14.89 -4.63 27.07
C ALA A 646 16.09 -3.72 26.73
N ALA A 647 16.93 -4.13 25.79
CA ALA A 647 18.09 -3.36 25.33
C ALA A 647 17.66 -2.03 24.66
N GLU A 648 16.58 -2.02 23.87
CA GLU A 648 16.11 -0.81 23.21
C GLU A 648 15.22 0.08 24.11
N GLY A 649 14.72 -0.44 25.23
CA GLY A 649 13.80 0.28 26.10
C GLY A 649 12.35 0.25 25.64
N SER A 650 12.00 -0.73 24.83
CA SER A 650 10.70 -0.95 24.21
C SER A 650 9.70 -1.49 25.24
N LEU A 651 9.23 -0.62 26.14
CA LEU A 651 8.46 -1.00 27.34
C LEU A 651 7.15 -1.73 27.01
N ASP A 652 6.46 -1.34 25.96
CA ASP A 652 5.18 -1.98 25.60
C ASP A 652 5.41 -3.39 25.04
N ALA A 653 6.48 -3.58 24.25
CA ALA A 653 6.91 -4.91 23.81
C ALA A 653 7.34 -5.78 25.01
N VAL A 654 8.10 -5.24 25.97
CA VAL A 654 8.47 -5.94 27.22
C VAL A 654 7.22 -6.39 27.97
N LYS A 655 6.25 -5.51 28.20
CA LYS A 655 4.99 -5.84 28.89
C LYS A 655 4.22 -6.93 28.14
N TYR A 656 4.10 -6.81 26.83
CA TYR A 656 3.43 -7.80 26.00
C TYR A 656 4.10 -9.18 26.12
N LEU A 657 5.40 -9.25 25.88
CA LEU A 657 6.16 -10.51 25.94
C LEU A 657 6.05 -11.20 27.31
N VAL A 658 6.20 -10.43 28.39
CA VAL A 658 6.07 -10.94 29.76
C VAL A 658 4.65 -11.44 30.03
N SER A 659 3.63 -10.69 29.64
CA SER A 659 2.23 -11.09 29.83
C SER A 659 1.84 -12.33 29.03
N HIS A 660 2.57 -12.63 27.96
CA HIS A 660 2.39 -13.82 27.13
C HIS A 660 3.35 -14.97 27.49
N GLY A 661 3.96 -14.92 28.66
CA GLY A 661 4.71 -16.05 29.24
C GLY A 661 6.16 -16.16 28.81
N HIS A 662 6.78 -15.07 28.38
CA HIS A 662 8.22 -15.08 28.13
C HIS A 662 8.99 -15.28 29.47
N PRO A 663 9.94 -16.24 29.55
CA PRO A 663 10.77 -16.44 30.75
C PRO A 663 11.65 -15.22 31.05
N LEU A 664 11.75 -14.81 32.32
CA LEU A 664 12.47 -13.59 32.71
C LEU A 664 13.99 -13.78 32.87
N TYR A 665 14.44 -15.03 33.05
CA TYR A 665 15.81 -15.38 33.38
C TYR A 665 16.58 -16.05 32.24
N VAL A 666 16.04 -16.00 31.01
CA VAL A 666 16.71 -16.52 29.81
C VAL A 666 18.03 -15.77 29.61
N ARG A 667 19.11 -16.50 29.28
CA ARG A 667 20.43 -15.93 29.04
C ARG A 667 20.81 -16.04 27.57
N ASP A 668 21.45 -15.01 27.06
CA ASP A 668 22.05 -15.02 25.72
C ASP A 668 23.42 -15.73 25.70
N ARG A 669 24.07 -15.80 24.53
CA ARG A 669 25.41 -16.42 24.34
C ARG A 669 26.46 -15.87 25.31
N TRP A 670 26.32 -14.64 25.76
CA TRP A 670 27.26 -13.97 26.66
C TRP A 670 26.82 -14.04 28.13
N GLY A 671 25.74 -14.74 28.43
CA GLY A 671 25.22 -14.96 29.78
C GLY A 671 24.37 -13.82 30.33
N ALA A 672 24.06 -12.80 29.52
CA ALA A 672 23.21 -11.68 29.94
C ALA A 672 21.71 -12.05 29.92
N THR A 673 20.97 -11.55 30.91
CA THR A 673 19.51 -11.64 30.96
C THR A 673 18.88 -10.37 30.37
N PRO A 674 17.57 -10.37 30.02
CA PRO A 674 16.87 -9.14 29.59
C PRO A 674 17.03 -7.98 30.60
N LEU A 675 17.04 -8.26 31.91
CA LEU A 675 17.27 -7.23 32.93
C LEU A 675 18.70 -6.67 32.88
N ASP A 676 19.69 -7.49 32.59
CA ASP A 676 21.10 -7.06 32.45
C ASP A 676 21.23 -6.15 31.20
N GLU A 677 20.55 -6.47 30.11
CA GLU A 677 20.46 -5.64 28.92
C GLU A 677 19.87 -4.25 29.23
N ALA A 678 18.72 -4.20 29.92
CA ALA A 678 18.08 -2.95 30.30
C ALA A 678 18.98 -2.08 31.20
N LYS A 679 19.74 -2.71 32.12
CA LYS A 679 20.68 -2.00 32.99
C LYS A 679 21.87 -1.47 32.21
N ARG A 680 22.45 -2.27 31.32
CA ARG A 680 23.61 -1.92 30.49
C ARG A 680 23.29 -0.73 29.58
N GLU A 681 22.15 -0.77 28.93
CA GLU A 681 21.69 0.26 28.00
C GLU A 681 20.98 1.44 28.71
N LYS A 682 20.95 1.44 30.06
CA LYS A 682 20.35 2.50 30.89
C LYS A 682 18.87 2.77 30.55
N ARG A 683 18.10 1.71 30.34
CA ARG A 683 16.67 1.78 30.04
C ARG A 683 15.86 1.78 31.32
N ASP A 684 15.78 2.93 32.00
CA ASP A 684 15.24 3.05 33.35
C ASP A 684 13.82 2.52 33.51
N SER A 685 12.91 2.82 32.57
CA SER A 685 11.51 2.36 32.61
C SER A 685 11.41 0.82 32.56
N VAL A 686 12.17 0.19 31.68
CA VAL A 686 12.20 -1.28 31.53
C VAL A 686 12.91 -1.92 32.73
N ASN A 687 14.02 -1.33 33.19
CA ASN A 687 14.75 -1.80 34.37
C ASN A 687 13.86 -1.83 35.62
N VAL A 688 13.09 -0.75 35.87
CA VAL A 688 12.14 -0.68 36.99
C VAL A 688 11.09 -1.76 36.85
N PHE A 689 10.42 -1.86 35.68
CA PHE A 689 9.37 -2.84 35.42
C PHE A 689 9.86 -4.28 35.63
N LEU A 690 10.98 -4.69 35.00
CA LEU A 690 11.52 -6.03 35.12
C LEU A 690 11.94 -6.33 36.57
N THR A 691 12.56 -5.37 37.27
CA THR A 691 12.98 -5.54 38.67
C THR A 691 11.75 -5.73 39.60
N GLU A 692 10.63 -5.09 39.33
CA GLU A 692 9.39 -5.23 40.12
C GLU A 692 8.75 -6.60 39.95
N ILE A 693 8.67 -7.13 38.74
CA ILE A 693 8.04 -8.43 38.47
C ILE A 693 8.92 -9.63 38.82
N MET A 694 10.25 -9.44 38.95
CA MET A 694 11.21 -10.48 39.37
C MET A 694 11.32 -10.59 40.89
N LYS A 695 10.71 -9.69 41.67
CA LYS A 695 10.60 -9.77 43.15
C LYS A 695 9.45 -10.68 43.58
#